data_a68ec67aa21725e7cb38a60fb3589d6d
#
_entry.id   a68ec67aa21725e7cb38a60fb3589d6d
#
_cell.length_a   1.000
_cell.length_b   1.000
_cell.length_c   1.000
_cell.angle_alpha   90.00
_cell.angle_beta   90.00
_cell.angle_gamma   90.00
#
_symmetry.space_group_name_H-M   'P 1'
#
loop_
_entity.id
_entity.type
_entity.pdbx_description
1 polymer ?
#
loop_
_entity_poly.entity_id
_entity_poly.type
_entity_poly.pdbx_seq_one_letter_code
_entity_poly.pdbx_strand_id
1 'polypeptide(L)'
;MFTNKEKIEFLNAVEDGNIKHIKYLLNKNDYININIFSVAKILIENKNNKNVASEKDVEIDFKNKDGYTPLMIASYKGNADIVKLLLEYNASVDITNNYNYTALIYACIYGNADVVKILLEHKADMYIETTLENNYLTALMIACSGNHAEIVRILLENGYDPNYKNQKGETALIYYALMKNNKPSREIIKILLEYGADINAKDNRGFTALIWASYVGKTDFVRALLENNADTEIKNNDEENTALIYACESRNIDMVKALLEYNASPNVQDKWGRTPLIIACDYRSYDIAKILLEHNADINLSDNRKETPLMYSVNGHNIELAELLLKYNPDLTLKNNYDETALDIAHNQNLYQEKMVKLILDASSKEIKFLYAVIENKIDDVLKYISEGVDINNAVYGKFGFNALLLASRSHYKEIIKILLEHNADVNFKNYLNNTALEYISNNDNNFDIAEEFIKRGASVNAMDNDGITPLMCAASYNAEKILNLLIENNADINIQTKLGSSALILAAMHNHINIVKILIENNADVFARDVYGRRALYYASKNENYDMFNIFKSYHDKEYKRNSKFLNSVSYGEIEKVSKYISKGIDVNFQDDFGDTPLTLVEKRKIAKILLDNNADINKRGKDGYTPLMAAIKKEHVKLAEFFIKNNADINMTDPEGNTALVIAAKKKNAYIFELLLKNGADLSMNNEYIKWSIIFDDEIKSIFEKYSK
;
A
#
# COMPACT_ATOMS: atom_id res chain seq x y z
N MET A 1 -14.77 -26.37 -62.82
CA MET A 1 -14.30 -25.32 -61.88
C MET A 1 -14.82 -23.97 -62.31
N PHE A 2 -15.51 -23.28 -61.41
CA PHE A 2 -15.90 -21.87 -61.70
C PHE A 2 -14.66 -21.00 -61.90
N THR A 3 -14.65 -20.16 -62.92
CA THR A 3 -13.67 -19.09 -63.03
C THR A 3 -13.85 -18.08 -61.89
N ASN A 4 -12.84 -17.30 -61.57
CA ASN A 4 -12.96 -16.28 -60.52
C ASN A 4 -14.10 -15.29 -60.77
N LYS A 5 -14.42 -15.02 -62.03
CA LYS A 5 -15.55 -14.14 -62.43
C LYS A 5 -16.92 -14.82 -62.13
N GLU A 6 -17.03 -16.08 -62.45
CA GLU A 6 -18.26 -16.88 -62.19
C GLU A 6 -18.46 -17.13 -60.71
N LYS A 7 -17.38 -17.34 -59.90
CA LYS A 7 -17.50 -17.43 -58.43
C LYS A 7 -18.03 -16.11 -57.85
N ILE A 8 -17.58 -14.96 -58.34
CA ILE A 8 -18.10 -13.65 -57.89
C ILE A 8 -19.53 -13.46 -58.32
N GLU A 9 -19.92 -13.79 -59.56
CA GLU A 9 -21.29 -13.68 -60.04
C GLU A 9 -22.25 -14.61 -59.28
N PHE A 10 -21.82 -15.82 -58.93
CA PHE A 10 -22.57 -16.76 -58.08
C PHE A 10 -22.75 -16.22 -56.65
N LEU A 11 -21.70 -15.68 -56.04
CA LEU A 11 -21.77 -15.08 -54.71
C LEU A 11 -22.72 -13.87 -54.68
N ASN A 12 -22.70 -13.01 -55.72
CA ASN A 12 -23.60 -11.87 -55.85
C ASN A 12 -25.08 -12.37 -56.02
N ALA A 13 -25.31 -13.42 -56.81
CA ALA A 13 -26.63 -14.01 -56.93
C ALA A 13 -27.16 -14.63 -55.62
N VAL A 14 -26.30 -15.23 -54.82
CA VAL A 14 -26.60 -15.70 -53.46
C VAL A 14 -26.90 -14.51 -52.53
N GLU A 15 -26.11 -13.45 -52.63
CA GLU A 15 -26.30 -12.23 -51.88
C GLU A 15 -27.62 -11.52 -52.22
N ASP A 16 -27.99 -11.46 -53.50
CA ASP A 16 -29.21 -10.85 -53.97
C ASP A 16 -30.44 -11.72 -53.75
N GLY A 17 -30.29 -12.94 -53.23
CA GLY A 17 -31.40 -13.88 -53.04
C GLY A 17 -32.04 -14.37 -54.36
N ASN A 18 -31.32 -14.24 -55.49
CA ASN A 18 -31.89 -14.52 -56.81
C ASN A 18 -31.77 -15.99 -57.20
N ILE A 19 -32.68 -16.80 -56.68
CA ILE A 19 -32.74 -18.27 -56.92
C ILE A 19 -32.81 -18.58 -58.45
N LYS A 20 -33.52 -17.76 -59.26
CA LYS A 20 -33.59 -17.98 -60.71
C LYS A 20 -32.22 -17.74 -61.36
N HIS A 21 -31.47 -16.74 -60.91
CA HIS A 21 -30.15 -16.43 -61.43
C HIS A 21 -29.12 -17.45 -60.95
N ILE A 22 -29.20 -17.88 -59.71
CA ILE A 22 -28.39 -18.99 -59.20
C ILE A 22 -28.62 -20.25 -60.06
N LYS A 23 -29.88 -20.59 -60.29
CA LYS A 23 -30.24 -21.72 -61.16
C LYS A 23 -29.76 -21.51 -62.60
N TYR A 24 -29.83 -20.26 -63.11
CA TYR A 24 -29.33 -19.91 -64.43
C TYR A 24 -27.79 -20.06 -64.51
N LEU A 25 -27.04 -19.57 -63.55
CA LEU A 25 -25.56 -19.72 -63.48
C LEU A 25 -25.14 -21.18 -63.35
N LEU A 26 -25.89 -21.91 -62.57
CA LEU A 26 -25.75 -23.34 -62.49
C LEU A 26 -26.05 -24.02 -63.82
N ASN A 27 -26.90 -23.50 -64.69
CA ASN A 27 -27.32 -24.05 -66.00
C ASN A 27 -26.52 -23.55 -67.20
N LYS A 28 -25.80 -22.42 -67.14
CA LYS A 28 -25.12 -21.80 -68.27
C LYS A 28 -23.81 -22.48 -68.69
N ASN A 29 -23.25 -23.32 -67.88
CA ASN A 29 -21.92 -23.87 -68.10
C ASN A 29 -21.92 -25.29 -68.71
N ASP A 30 -22.76 -25.56 -69.72
CA ASP A 30 -22.87 -26.84 -70.39
C ASP A 30 -21.62 -27.31 -71.18
N TYR A 31 -20.51 -26.57 -71.15
CA TYR A 31 -19.31 -26.89 -71.91
C TYR A 31 -18.00 -27.04 -71.18
N ILE A 32 -17.95 -26.86 -69.86
CA ILE A 32 -16.73 -27.06 -69.11
C ILE A 32 -17.01 -27.71 -67.74
N ASN A 33 -16.85 -29.02 -67.72
CA ASN A 33 -16.88 -29.90 -66.56
C ASN A 33 -18.24 -30.20 -65.87
N ILE A 34 -18.68 -31.25 -66.26
CA ILE A 34 -19.75 -32.19 -65.85
C ILE A 34 -20.17 -32.20 -64.36
N ASN A 35 -19.55 -31.40 -63.43
CA ASN A 35 -19.82 -31.58 -62.01
C ASN A 35 -20.80 -30.61 -61.37
N ILE A 36 -20.93 -29.37 -61.87
CA ILE A 36 -21.90 -28.42 -61.35
C ILE A 36 -23.25 -28.52 -62.07
N PHE A 37 -23.23 -28.92 -63.34
CA PHE A 37 -24.43 -29.03 -64.19
C PHE A 37 -25.23 -30.25 -63.95
N SER A 38 -24.60 -31.38 -63.71
CA SER A 38 -25.32 -32.59 -63.30
C SER A 38 -26.16 -32.35 -62.05
N VAL A 39 -25.67 -31.53 -61.14
CA VAL A 39 -26.30 -31.24 -59.87
C VAL A 39 -27.47 -30.25 -60.01
N ALA A 40 -27.29 -29.18 -60.78
CA ALA A 40 -28.40 -28.22 -61.04
C ALA A 40 -29.47 -28.79 -61.97
N LYS A 41 -29.09 -29.57 -62.96
CA LYS A 41 -30.02 -30.25 -63.87
C LYS A 41 -30.78 -31.38 -63.18
N ILE A 42 -30.12 -32.09 -62.29
CA ILE A 42 -30.73 -33.13 -61.42
C ILE A 42 -31.74 -32.50 -60.44
N LEU A 43 -31.47 -31.32 -59.89
CA LEU A 43 -32.41 -30.60 -59.00
C LEU A 43 -33.65 -30.05 -59.67
N ILE A 44 -33.52 -29.67 -60.94
CA ILE A 44 -34.64 -29.06 -61.69
C ILE A 44 -35.51 -30.12 -62.34
N GLU A 45 -34.93 -31.25 -62.79
CA GLU A 45 -35.65 -32.26 -63.56
C GLU A 45 -36.06 -33.51 -62.76
N ASN A 46 -35.48 -33.79 -61.59
CA ASN A 46 -35.75 -35.03 -60.85
C ASN A 46 -36.32 -34.85 -59.43
N LYS A 47 -37.45 -34.15 -59.30
CA LYS A 47 -38.32 -34.41 -58.14
C LYS A 47 -38.85 -35.87 -58.10
N ASN A 48 -38.65 -36.67 -59.15
CA ASN A 48 -39.28 -37.95 -59.32
C ASN A 48 -38.37 -39.16 -59.69
N ASN A 49 -37.01 -39.11 -59.56
CA ASN A 49 -36.21 -40.28 -59.86
C ASN A 49 -35.11 -40.51 -58.80
N LYS A 50 -35.34 -41.57 -58.02
CA LYS A 50 -34.49 -42.02 -56.89
C LYS A 50 -33.20 -42.74 -57.27
N ASN A 51 -32.74 -42.71 -58.52
CA ASN A 51 -31.60 -43.50 -58.96
C ASN A 51 -30.65 -42.72 -59.89
N VAL A 52 -29.84 -41.81 -59.37
CA VAL A 52 -28.50 -41.59 -59.87
C VAL A 52 -27.64 -41.28 -58.65
N ALA A 53 -27.13 -42.37 -58.10
CA ALA A 53 -26.06 -42.32 -57.11
C ALA A 53 -24.74 -42.10 -57.79
N SER A 54 -23.87 -41.42 -57.06
CA SER A 54 -22.42 -41.37 -57.14
C SER A 54 -21.81 -40.56 -58.29
N GLU A 55 -21.01 -39.71 -57.80
CA GLU A 55 -19.83 -39.11 -58.39
C GLU A 55 -19.98 -37.73 -58.99
N LYS A 56 -19.67 -36.72 -58.21
CA LYS A 56 -18.54 -35.81 -58.32
C LYS A 56 -18.77 -34.58 -57.46
N ASP A 57 -17.81 -34.38 -56.57
CA ASP A 57 -17.77 -33.30 -55.59
C ASP A 57 -17.89 -31.92 -56.30
N VAL A 58 -19.05 -31.29 -56.18
CA VAL A 58 -19.22 -29.88 -56.52
C VAL A 58 -18.45 -29.11 -55.47
N GLU A 59 -17.44 -28.34 -55.92
CA GLU A 59 -16.71 -27.44 -55.02
C GLU A 59 -17.65 -26.27 -54.63
N ILE A 60 -18.63 -26.56 -53.72
CA ILE A 60 -19.60 -25.59 -53.24
C ILE A 60 -19.10 -24.77 -52.08
N ASP A 61 -18.00 -25.19 -51.47
CA ASP A 61 -17.38 -24.59 -50.28
C ASP A 61 -16.25 -23.59 -50.63
N PHE A 62 -16.25 -23.05 -51.86
CA PHE A 62 -15.25 -22.06 -52.23
C PHE A 62 -15.39 -20.78 -51.39
N LYS A 63 -14.26 -20.14 -51.07
CA LYS A 63 -14.21 -18.90 -50.29
C LYS A 63 -13.92 -17.69 -51.17
N ASN A 64 -14.58 -16.56 -50.91
CA ASN A 64 -14.20 -15.27 -51.49
C ASN A 64 -12.91 -14.73 -50.83
N LYS A 65 -12.50 -13.49 -51.19
CA LYS A 65 -11.30 -12.85 -50.65
C LYS A 65 -11.31 -12.69 -49.13
N ASP A 66 -12.45 -12.54 -48.54
CA ASP A 66 -12.66 -12.34 -47.12
C ASP A 66 -12.95 -13.67 -46.37
N GLY A 67 -12.87 -14.78 -47.06
CA GLY A 67 -13.06 -16.11 -46.50
C GLY A 67 -14.54 -16.56 -46.43
N TYR A 68 -15.49 -15.82 -47.00
CA TYR A 68 -16.92 -16.19 -46.99
C TYR A 68 -17.22 -17.29 -47.98
N THR A 69 -17.97 -18.30 -47.53
CA THR A 69 -18.59 -19.32 -48.41
C THR A 69 -19.97 -18.88 -48.87
N PRO A 70 -20.54 -19.50 -49.95
CA PRO A 70 -21.91 -19.26 -50.33
C PRO A 70 -22.94 -19.50 -49.21
N LEU A 71 -22.72 -20.54 -48.36
CA LEU A 71 -23.52 -20.82 -47.21
C LEU A 71 -23.53 -19.69 -46.17
N MET A 72 -22.34 -19.11 -45.88
CA MET A 72 -22.24 -17.96 -45.01
C MET A 72 -23.01 -16.74 -45.52
N ILE A 73 -22.88 -16.45 -46.82
CA ILE A 73 -23.60 -15.32 -47.46
C ILE A 73 -25.10 -15.52 -47.42
N ALA A 74 -25.58 -16.71 -47.77
CA ALA A 74 -26.99 -17.03 -47.70
C ALA A 74 -27.56 -16.93 -46.27
N SER A 75 -26.78 -17.38 -45.27
CA SER A 75 -27.12 -17.31 -43.87
C SER A 75 -27.14 -15.86 -43.34
N TYR A 76 -26.18 -15.06 -43.76
CA TYR A 76 -26.14 -13.62 -43.50
C TYR A 76 -27.37 -12.88 -44.02
N LYS A 77 -27.82 -13.21 -45.27
CA LYS A 77 -28.99 -12.59 -45.90
C LYS A 77 -30.34 -13.15 -45.39
N GLY A 78 -30.32 -14.22 -44.60
CA GLY A 78 -31.52 -14.86 -44.08
C GLY A 78 -32.29 -15.66 -45.13
N ASN A 79 -31.66 -16.06 -46.24
CA ASN A 79 -32.36 -16.73 -47.35
C ASN A 79 -32.43 -18.26 -47.09
N ALA A 80 -33.46 -18.67 -46.35
CA ALA A 80 -33.67 -20.06 -45.94
C ALA A 80 -33.73 -21.04 -47.12
N ASP A 81 -34.33 -20.65 -48.26
CA ASP A 81 -34.44 -21.54 -49.41
C ASP A 81 -33.09 -21.78 -50.09
N ILE A 82 -32.22 -20.74 -50.13
CA ILE A 82 -30.88 -20.90 -50.67
C ILE A 82 -30.00 -21.72 -49.69
N VAL A 83 -30.14 -21.52 -48.38
CA VAL A 83 -29.45 -22.31 -47.36
C VAL A 83 -29.80 -23.79 -47.49
N LYS A 84 -31.10 -24.13 -47.60
CA LYS A 84 -31.55 -25.52 -47.84
C LYS A 84 -30.96 -26.10 -49.13
N LEU A 85 -30.98 -25.34 -50.20
CA LEU A 85 -30.42 -25.77 -51.48
C LEU A 85 -28.97 -26.09 -51.38
N LEU A 86 -28.16 -25.20 -50.75
CA LEU A 86 -26.71 -25.39 -50.56
C LEU A 86 -26.38 -26.62 -49.71
N LEU A 87 -27.17 -26.89 -48.66
CA LEU A 87 -27.00 -28.02 -47.79
C LEU A 87 -27.43 -29.34 -48.44
N GLU A 88 -28.50 -29.34 -49.27
CA GLU A 88 -28.87 -30.48 -50.12
C GLU A 88 -27.76 -30.89 -51.11
N TYR A 89 -26.89 -29.93 -51.45
CA TYR A 89 -25.68 -30.15 -52.25
C TYR A 89 -24.41 -30.36 -51.43
N ASN A 90 -24.58 -30.81 -50.18
CA ASN A 90 -23.48 -31.11 -49.22
C ASN A 90 -22.51 -29.95 -48.95
N ALA A 91 -22.99 -28.70 -48.91
CA ALA A 91 -22.19 -27.60 -48.40
C ALA A 91 -21.80 -27.93 -46.96
N SER A 92 -20.52 -27.77 -46.64
CA SER A 92 -20.00 -28.03 -45.30
C SER A 92 -20.45 -26.93 -44.32
N VAL A 93 -21.20 -27.34 -43.30
CA VAL A 93 -21.93 -26.44 -42.40
C VAL A 93 -21.01 -25.62 -41.48
N ASP A 94 -19.87 -26.18 -41.11
CA ASP A 94 -18.96 -25.60 -40.10
C ASP A 94 -17.69 -24.95 -40.66
N ILE A 95 -17.62 -24.71 -41.98
CA ILE A 95 -16.51 -23.94 -42.52
C ILE A 95 -16.49 -22.56 -41.87
N THR A 96 -15.30 -22.10 -41.54
CA THR A 96 -15.06 -20.77 -40.94
C THR A 96 -14.41 -19.81 -41.92
N ASN A 97 -14.71 -18.50 -41.78
CA ASN A 97 -13.96 -17.45 -42.44
C ASN A 97 -12.66 -17.09 -41.70
N ASN A 98 -11.99 -16.02 -42.12
CA ASN A 98 -10.73 -15.56 -41.51
C ASN A 98 -10.85 -15.13 -40.03
N TYR A 99 -12.04 -14.93 -39.51
CA TYR A 99 -12.36 -14.53 -38.13
C TYR A 99 -13.03 -15.66 -37.32
N ASN A 100 -12.97 -16.85 -37.86
CA ASN A 100 -13.61 -18.05 -37.30
C ASN A 100 -15.16 -17.98 -37.23
N TYR A 101 -15.81 -17.22 -38.14
CA TYR A 101 -17.25 -17.14 -38.21
C TYR A 101 -17.78 -18.25 -39.14
N THR A 102 -18.80 -18.97 -38.65
CA THR A 102 -19.53 -19.98 -39.40
C THR A 102 -20.86 -19.42 -40.00
N ALA A 103 -21.51 -20.19 -40.83
CA ALA A 103 -22.86 -19.86 -41.32
C ALA A 103 -23.87 -19.67 -40.15
N LEU A 104 -23.78 -20.50 -39.11
CA LEU A 104 -24.62 -20.42 -37.91
C LEU A 104 -24.37 -19.11 -37.15
N ILE A 105 -23.12 -18.69 -36.98
CA ILE A 105 -22.76 -17.43 -36.34
C ILE A 105 -23.37 -16.25 -37.09
N TYR A 106 -23.29 -16.23 -38.44
CA TYR A 106 -23.92 -15.18 -39.26
C TYR A 106 -25.43 -15.17 -39.11
N ALA A 107 -26.08 -16.33 -39.10
CA ALA A 107 -27.55 -16.38 -38.90
C ALA A 107 -27.92 -15.83 -37.51
N CYS A 108 -27.13 -16.09 -36.47
CA CYS A 108 -27.36 -15.55 -35.13
C CYS A 108 -27.12 -14.03 -35.06
N ILE A 109 -26.08 -13.47 -35.73
CA ILE A 109 -25.82 -12.03 -35.74
C ILE A 109 -27.01 -11.26 -36.32
N TYR A 110 -27.61 -11.78 -37.43
CA TYR A 110 -28.63 -11.06 -38.16
C TYR A 110 -30.07 -11.47 -37.80
N GLY A 111 -30.24 -12.33 -36.81
CA GLY A 111 -31.55 -12.70 -36.29
C GLY A 111 -32.35 -13.66 -37.20
N ASN A 112 -31.70 -14.44 -38.05
CA ASN A 112 -32.31 -15.28 -39.06
C ASN A 112 -32.74 -16.66 -38.48
N ALA A 113 -33.83 -16.69 -37.71
CA ALA A 113 -34.26 -17.87 -36.94
C ALA A 113 -34.54 -19.11 -37.82
N ASP A 114 -35.17 -18.96 -38.99
CA ASP A 114 -35.43 -20.10 -39.90
C ASP A 114 -34.12 -20.70 -40.44
N VAL A 115 -33.11 -19.86 -40.71
CA VAL A 115 -31.79 -20.32 -41.14
C VAL A 115 -31.09 -21.08 -40.02
N VAL A 116 -31.16 -20.59 -38.75
CA VAL A 116 -30.64 -21.27 -37.59
C VAL A 116 -31.22 -22.67 -37.45
N LYS A 117 -32.56 -22.82 -37.55
CA LYS A 117 -33.24 -24.13 -37.51
C LYS A 117 -32.68 -25.09 -38.56
N ILE A 118 -32.59 -24.63 -39.82
CA ILE A 118 -32.07 -25.45 -40.92
C ILE A 118 -30.64 -25.88 -40.72
N LEU A 119 -29.75 -24.96 -40.27
CA LEU A 119 -28.35 -25.28 -40.00
C LEU A 119 -28.21 -26.32 -38.87
N LEU A 120 -29.01 -26.20 -37.80
CA LEU A 120 -29.00 -27.15 -36.68
C LEU A 120 -29.54 -28.53 -37.09
N GLU A 121 -30.60 -28.61 -37.95
CA GLU A 121 -31.05 -29.87 -38.53
C GLU A 121 -29.93 -30.59 -39.31
N HIS A 122 -28.99 -29.83 -39.86
CA HIS A 122 -27.78 -30.34 -40.54
C HIS A 122 -26.56 -30.42 -39.61
N LYS A 123 -26.77 -30.40 -38.28
CA LYS A 123 -25.77 -30.61 -37.24
C LYS A 123 -24.65 -29.58 -37.21
N ALA A 124 -24.97 -28.30 -37.48
CA ALA A 124 -24.00 -27.20 -37.27
C ALA A 124 -23.47 -27.21 -35.83
N ASP A 125 -22.16 -27.07 -35.68
CA ASP A 125 -21.51 -26.98 -34.36
C ASP A 125 -21.82 -25.63 -33.73
N MET A 126 -22.56 -25.66 -32.63
CA MET A 126 -22.98 -24.48 -31.87
C MET A 126 -21.87 -23.88 -31.00
N TYR A 127 -20.76 -24.61 -30.81
CA TYR A 127 -19.67 -24.24 -29.85
C TYR A 127 -18.44 -23.61 -30.51
N ILE A 128 -18.44 -23.45 -31.85
CA ILE A 128 -17.37 -22.75 -32.55
C ILE A 128 -17.31 -21.30 -32.05
N GLU A 129 -16.15 -20.92 -31.54
CA GLU A 129 -15.88 -19.57 -31.02
C GLU A 129 -15.28 -18.66 -32.09
N THR A 130 -15.72 -17.41 -32.15
CA THR A 130 -15.10 -16.37 -33.00
C THR A 130 -13.73 -16.01 -32.49
N THR A 131 -12.84 -15.51 -33.37
CA THR A 131 -11.49 -15.03 -32.99
C THR A 131 -11.28 -13.54 -33.23
N LEU A 132 -12.30 -12.83 -33.75
CA LEU A 132 -12.20 -11.38 -33.98
C LEU A 132 -11.98 -10.64 -32.67
N GLU A 133 -10.92 -9.82 -32.59
CA GLU A 133 -10.56 -9.03 -31.40
C GLU A 133 -10.41 -9.86 -30.11
N ASN A 134 -10.14 -11.17 -30.23
CA ASN A 134 -10.06 -12.11 -29.09
C ASN A 134 -11.33 -12.15 -28.23
N ASN A 135 -12.50 -12.02 -28.84
CA ASN A 135 -13.77 -12.03 -28.11
C ASN A 135 -14.30 -13.42 -27.81
N TYR A 136 -13.93 -14.45 -28.61
CA TYR A 136 -14.29 -15.86 -28.37
C TYR A 136 -15.80 -16.10 -28.18
N LEU A 137 -16.62 -15.55 -29.09
CA LEU A 137 -18.07 -15.59 -28.97
C LEU A 137 -18.65 -16.85 -29.61
N THR A 138 -19.60 -17.49 -28.92
CA THR A 138 -20.37 -18.59 -29.42
C THR A 138 -21.69 -18.12 -30.04
N ALA A 139 -22.37 -19.01 -30.76
CA ALA A 139 -23.69 -18.73 -31.37
C ALA A 139 -24.71 -18.21 -30.34
N LEU A 140 -24.78 -18.80 -29.13
CA LEU A 140 -25.68 -18.39 -28.06
C LEU A 140 -25.35 -17.00 -27.50
N MET A 141 -24.04 -16.70 -27.28
CA MET A 141 -23.61 -15.37 -26.82
C MET A 141 -24.02 -14.28 -27.83
N ILE A 142 -23.83 -14.56 -29.10
CA ILE A 142 -24.16 -13.64 -30.18
C ILE A 142 -25.70 -13.44 -30.25
N ALA A 143 -26.47 -14.52 -30.18
CA ALA A 143 -27.96 -14.41 -30.19
C ALA A 143 -28.47 -13.59 -28.99
N CYS A 144 -27.89 -13.78 -27.80
CA CYS A 144 -28.24 -12.97 -26.63
C CYS A 144 -27.86 -11.50 -26.84
N SER A 145 -26.66 -11.20 -27.33
CA SER A 145 -26.22 -9.81 -27.57
C SER A 145 -27.02 -9.10 -28.65
N GLY A 146 -27.56 -9.85 -29.66
CA GLY A 146 -28.44 -9.37 -30.67
C GLY A 146 -29.92 -9.19 -30.22
N ASN A 147 -30.25 -9.57 -28.97
CA ASN A 147 -31.62 -9.61 -28.45
C ASN A 147 -32.57 -10.53 -29.29
N HIS A 148 -32.03 -11.62 -29.87
CA HIS A 148 -32.80 -12.56 -30.70
C HIS A 148 -33.37 -13.70 -29.84
N ALA A 149 -34.43 -13.42 -29.06
CA ALA A 149 -35.03 -14.36 -28.10
C ALA A 149 -35.46 -15.71 -28.73
N GLU A 150 -36.02 -15.69 -29.95
CA GLU A 150 -36.38 -16.90 -30.65
C GLU A 150 -35.17 -17.78 -30.98
N ILE A 151 -34.07 -17.19 -31.43
CA ILE A 151 -32.81 -17.92 -31.71
C ILE A 151 -32.21 -18.50 -30.42
N VAL A 152 -32.21 -17.71 -29.33
CA VAL A 152 -31.78 -18.20 -28.02
C VAL A 152 -32.54 -19.46 -27.62
N ARG A 153 -33.88 -19.45 -27.78
CA ARG A 153 -34.72 -20.61 -27.49
C ARG A 153 -34.39 -21.79 -28.40
N ILE A 154 -34.26 -21.56 -29.72
CA ILE A 154 -33.90 -22.63 -30.67
C ILE A 154 -32.59 -23.29 -30.34
N LEU A 155 -31.55 -22.52 -30.02
CA LEU A 155 -30.24 -23.08 -29.67
C LEU A 155 -30.33 -23.95 -28.41
N LEU A 156 -31.03 -23.50 -27.37
CA LEU A 156 -31.22 -24.23 -26.12
C LEU A 156 -32.10 -25.49 -26.30
N GLU A 157 -33.15 -25.43 -27.09
CA GLU A 157 -34.01 -26.57 -27.46
C GLU A 157 -33.23 -27.66 -28.23
N ASN A 158 -32.20 -27.25 -28.98
CA ASN A 158 -31.30 -28.17 -29.67
C ASN A 158 -30.10 -28.65 -28.80
N GLY A 159 -30.17 -28.44 -27.49
CA GLY A 159 -29.22 -29.00 -26.52
C GLY A 159 -27.96 -28.19 -26.31
N TYR A 160 -27.98 -26.87 -26.64
CA TYR A 160 -26.84 -26.01 -26.23
C TYR A 160 -26.78 -25.92 -24.70
N ASP A 161 -25.58 -26.15 -24.13
CA ASP A 161 -25.38 -25.96 -22.70
C ASP A 161 -25.33 -24.47 -22.34
N PRO A 162 -26.32 -23.93 -21.61
CA PRO A 162 -26.34 -22.51 -21.24
C PRO A 162 -25.17 -22.10 -20.33
N ASN A 163 -24.49 -23.09 -19.73
CA ASN A 163 -23.32 -22.89 -18.84
C ASN A 163 -21.97 -23.09 -19.55
N TYR A 164 -21.99 -23.32 -20.87
CA TYR A 164 -20.75 -23.36 -21.64
C TYR A 164 -19.96 -22.08 -21.48
N LYS A 165 -18.68 -22.22 -21.17
CA LYS A 165 -17.73 -21.11 -20.95
C LYS A 165 -16.78 -20.97 -22.13
N ASN A 166 -16.71 -19.78 -22.70
CA ASN A 166 -15.72 -19.44 -23.71
C ASN A 166 -14.29 -19.40 -23.11
N GLN A 167 -13.29 -19.09 -23.92
CA GLN A 167 -11.88 -19.01 -23.45
C GLN A 167 -11.66 -17.99 -22.34
N LYS A 168 -12.53 -16.99 -22.18
CA LYS A 168 -12.50 -16.02 -21.07
C LYS A 168 -13.25 -16.51 -19.82
N GLY A 169 -13.84 -17.69 -19.87
CA GLY A 169 -14.70 -18.23 -18.81
C GLY A 169 -16.10 -17.64 -18.79
N GLU A 170 -16.48 -16.85 -19.81
CA GLU A 170 -17.77 -16.19 -19.89
C GLU A 170 -18.86 -17.17 -20.34
N THR A 171 -20.00 -17.20 -19.65
CA THR A 171 -21.24 -17.83 -20.13
C THR A 171 -22.04 -16.85 -20.99
N ALA A 172 -23.06 -17.34 -21.67
CA ALA A 172 -23.94 -16.46 -22.46
C ALA A 172 -24.61 -15.38 -21.60
N LEU A 173 -24.99 -15.71 -20.36
CA LEU A 173 -25.57 -14.74 -19.41
C LEU A 173 -24.56 -13.67 -18.97
N ILE A 174 -23.31 -14.07 -18.68
CA ILE A 174 -22.22 -13.14 -18.34
C ILE A 174 -21.93 -12.21 -19.52
N TYR A 175 -21.76 -12.77 -20.73
CA TYR A 175 -21.48 -11.96 -21.91
C TYR A 175 -22.61 -10.96 -22.20
N TYR A 176 -23.89 -11.38 -22.04
CA TYR A 176 -25.03 -10.51 -22.20
C TYR A 176 -25.07 -9.35 -21.17
N ALA A 177 -24.61 -9.62 -19.96
CA ALA A 177 -24.50 -8.61 -18.91
C ALA A 177 -23.43 -7.54 -19.23
N LEU A 178 -22.28 -7.92 -19.78
CA LEU A 178 -21.15 -7.01 -20.02
C LEU A 178 -21.33 -6.09 -21.26
N MET A 179 -22.21 -6.41 -22.20
CA MET A 179 -22.38 -5.65 -23.45
C MET A 179 -23.00 -4.26 -23.23
N LYS A 180 -22.27 -3.16 -23.53
CA LYS A 180 -22.66 -1.78 -23.20
C LYS A 180 -23.92 -1.26 -23.92
N ASN A 181 -24.19 -1.69 -25.14
CA ASN A 181 -25.09 -0.97 -26.04
C ASN A 181 -26.54 -1.51 -26.16
N ASN A 182 -26.88 -2.57 -25.42
CA ASN A 182 -28.22 -3.19 -25.57
C ASN A 182 -29.06 -2.97 -24.32
N LYS A 183 -30.33 -2.55 -24.53
CA LYS A 183 -31.36 -2.69 -23.49
C LYS A 183 -31.60 -4.20 -23.28
N PRO A 184 -31.41 -4.71 -22.05
CA PRO A 184 -31.60 -6.13 -21.80
C PRO A 184 -33.05 -6.54 -22.01
N SER A 185 -33.27 -7.64 -22.75
CA SER A 185 -34.57 -8.30 -22.79
C SER A 185 -34.72 -9.18 -21.56
N ARG A 186 -35.67 -8.89 -20.70
CA ARG A 186 -36.05 -9.76 -19.56
C ARG A 186 -36.44 -11.15 -20.03
N GLU A 187 -37.01 -11.27 -21.25
CA GLU A 187 -37.35 -12.54 -21.85
C GLU A 187 -36.16 -13.43 -22.08
N ILE A 188 -35.02 -12.90 -22.59
CA ILE A 188 -33.79 -13.69 -22.82
C ILE A 188 -33.23 -14.19 -21.49
N ILE A 189 -33.15 -13.34 -20.46
CA ILE A 189 -32.70 -13.76 -19.12
C ILE A 189 -33.57 -14.91 -18.62
N LYS A 190 -34.89 -14.77 -18.74
CA LYS A 190 -35.85 -15.79 -18.33
C LYS A 190 -35.64 -17.11 -19.11
N ILE A 191 -35.50 -17.04 -20.43
CA ILE A 191 -35.25 -18.22 -21.28
C ILE A 191 -33.94 -18.94 -20.82
N LEU A 192 -32.83 -18.18 -20.66
CA LEU A 192 -31.55 -18.78 -20.20
C LEU A 192 -31.72 -19.51 -18.88
N LEU A 193 -32.42 -18.92 -17.90
CA LEU A 193 -32.66 -19.51 -16.59
C LEU A 193 -33.62 -20.70 -16.64
N GLU A 194 -34.67 -20.67 -17.49
CA GLU A 194 -35.59 -21.78 -17.71
C GLU A 194 -34.89 -23.03 -18.28
N TYR A 195 -33.81 -22.84 -19.05
CA TYR A 195 -32.96 -23.91 -19.56
C TYR A 195 -31.76 -24.24 -18.70
N GLY A 196 -31.71 -23.74 -17.43
CA GLY A 196 -30.72 -24.14 -16.43
C GLY A 196 -29.40 -23.35 -16.47
N ALA A 197 -29.41 -22.11 -16.99
CA ALA A 197 -28.26 -21.24 -16.85
C ALA A 197 -27.97 -20.97 -15.35
N ASP A 198 -26.74 -21.16 -14.93
CA ASP A 198 -26.28 -20.78 -13.59
C ASP A 198 -26.15 -19.26 -13.50
N ILE A 199 -27.07 -18.62 -12.76
CA ILE A 199 -27.11 -17.18 -12.56
C ILE A 199 -25.89 -16.65 -11.83
N ASN A 200 -25.20 -17.51 -11.06
CA ASN A 200 -24.02 -17.20 -10.24
C ASN A 200 -22.71 -17.71 -10.87
N ALA A 201 -22.74 -18.18 -12.12
CA ALA A 201 -21.54 -18.58 -12.84
C ALA A 201 -20.50 -17.45 -12.83
N LYS A 202 -19.22 -17.81 -12.68
CA LYS A 202 -18.09 -16.86 -12.66
C LYS A 202 -17.26 -17.04 -13.95
N ASP A 203 -16.79 -15.92 -14.50
CA ASP A 203 -15.75 -15.91 -15.52
C ASP A 203 -14.34 -16.15 -14.91
N ASN A 204 -13.29 -16.11 -15.72
CA ASN A 204 -11.91 -16.33 -15.26
C ASN A 204 -11.42 -15.27 -14.26
N ARG A 205 -12.03 -14.10 -14.21
CA ARG A 205 -11.75 -13.02 -13.24
C ARG A 205 -12.65 -13.08 -12.01
N GLY A 206 -13.53 -14.08 -11.91
CA GLY A 206 -14.48 -14.21 -10.81
C GLY A 206 -15.72 -13.33 -10.94
N PHE A 207 -15.94 -12.65 -12.07
CA PHE A 207 -17.12 -11.83 -12.29
C PHE A 207 -18.34 -12.70 -12.60
N THR A 208 -19.45 -12.43 -11.93
CA THR A 208 -20.78 -12.96 -12.28
C THR A 208 -21.50 -12.00 -13.23
N ALA A 209 -22.62 -12.44 -13.79
CA ALA A 209 -23.49 -11.56 -14.60
C ALA A 209 -23.96 -10.34 -13.78
N LEU A 210 -24.25 -10.52 -12.48
CA LEU A 210 -24.65 -9.42 -11.58
C LEU A 210 -23.52 -8.40 -11.39
N ILE A 211 -22.29 -8.86 -11.15
CA ILE A 211 -21.12 -7.99 -11.01
C ILE A 211 -20.86 -7.22 -12.30
N TRP A 212 -20.88 -7.90 -13.47
CA TRP A 212 -20.67 -7.25 -14.76
C TRP A 212 -21.76 -6.20 -15.07
N ALA A 213 -23.04 -6.55 -14.83
CA ALA A 213 -24.14 -5.60 -15.03
C ALA A 213 -23.99 -4.36 -14.14
N SER A 214 -23.51 -4.56 -12.91
CA SER A 214 -23.25 -3.46 -11.95
C SER A 214 -22.06 -2.61 -12.39
N TYR A 215 -20.97 -3.23 -12.80
CA TYR A 215 -19.78 -2.53 -13.33
C TYR A 215 -20.09 -1.68 -14.57
N VAL A 216 -20.90 -2.21 -15.49
CA VAL A 216 -21.29 -1.52 -16.75
C VAL A 216 -22.39 -0.48 -16.52
N GLY A 217 -23.11 -0.52 -15.39
CA GLY A 217 -24.16 0.43 -15.04
C GLY A 217 -25.58 0.06 -15.54
N LYS A 218 -25.87 -1.23 -15.78
CA LYS A 218 -27.17 -1.71 -16.32
C LYS A 218 -28.20 -1.99 -15.22
N THR A 219 -28.82 -0.98 -14.67
CA THR A 219 -29.77 -1.12 -13.56
C THR A 219 -30.94 -2.07 -13.86
N ASP A 220 -31.53 -2.04 -15.08
CA ASP A 220 -32.62 -2.94 -15.44
C ASP A 220 -32.17 -4.41 -15.49
N PHE A 221 -30.94 -4.66 -15.92
CA PHE A 221 -30.36 -6.01 -15.94
C PHE A 221 -30.11 -6.50 -14.51
N VAL A 222 -29.54 -5.64 -13.66
CA VAL A 222 -29.34 -5.92 -12.23
C VAL A 222 -30.66 -6.31 -11.58
N ARG A 223 -31.74 -5.53 -11.78
CA ARG A 223 -33.06 -5.86 -11.23
C ARG A 223 -33.57 -7.22 -11.74
N ALA A 224 -33.42 -7.49 -13.02
CA ALA A 224 -33.87 -8.78 -13.58
C ALA A 224 -33.10 -9.98 -13.01
N LEU A 225 -31.80 -9.83 -12.74
CA LEU A 225 -31.03 -10.88 -12.07
C LEU A 225 -31.40 -11.05 -10.60
N LEU A 226 -31.62 -9.94 -9.87
CA LEU A 226 -32.04 -9.96 -8.47
C LEU A 226 -33.43 -10.59 -8.29
N GLU A 227 -34.39 -10.27 -9.18
CA GLU A 227 -35.71 -10.90 -9.24
C GLU A 227 -35.66 -12.44 -9.41
N ASN A 228 -34.54 -12.94 -9.95
CA ASN A 228 -34.27 -14.38 -10.13
C ASN A 228 -33.23 -14.92 -9.12
N ASN A 229 -33.06 -14.29 -7.95
CA ASN A 229 -32.22 -14.71 -6.83
C ASN A 229 -30.72 -14.81 -7.16
N ALA A 230 -30.17 -13.88 -7.94
CA ALA A 230 -28.73 -13.76 -8.09
C ALA A 230 -28.10 -13.42 -6.74
N ASP A 231 -26.99 -14.10 -6.40
CA ASP A 231 -26.27 -13.91 -5.15
C ASP A 231 -25.52 -12.58 -5.17
N THR A 232 -25.86 -11.69 -4.24
CA THR A 232 -25.31 -10.34 -4.09
C THR A 232 -23.92 -10.33 -3.44
N GLU A 233 -23.55 -11.41 -2.74
CA GLU A 233 -22.34 -11.47 -1.90
C GLU A 233 -21.12 -12.02 -2.62
N ILE A 234 -21.30 -12.47 -3.85
CA ILE A 234 -20.16 -12.96 -4.65
C ILE A 234 -19.19 -11.83 -4.93
N LYS A 235 -17.91 -12.12 -4.67
CA LYS A 235 -16.79 -11.23 -4.94
C LYS A 235 -16.02 -11.68 -6.19
N ASN A 236 -15.51 -10.71 -6.97
CA ASN A 236 -14.57 -10.99 -8.04
C ASN A 236 -13.16 -11.32 -7.47
N ASN A 237 -12.27 -11.86 -8.32
CA ASN A 237 -10.94 -12.29 -7.89
C ASN A 237 -9.91 -11.16 -7.82
N ASP A 238 -10.12 -10.08 -8.58
CA ASP A 238 -9.11 -9.04 -8.77
C ASP A 238 -9.08 -8.05 -7.59
N GLU A 239 -10.25 -7.58 -7.18
CA GLU A 239 -10.42 -6.50 -6.20
C GLU A 239 -11.31 -6.91 -5.02
N GLU A 240 -11.83 -8.14 -5.02
CA GLU A 240 -12.80 -8.64 -4.07
C GLU A 240 -14.10 -7.79 -4.02
N ASN A 241 -14.43 -7.12 -5.12
CA ASN A 241 -15.60 -6.28 -5.22
C ASN A 241 -16.86 -7.12 -5.43
N THR A 242 -17.93 -6.72 -4.73
CA THR A 242 -19.31 -7.20 -4.99
C THR A 242 -20.01 -6.26 -5.97
N ALA A 243 -21.22 -6.66 -6.39
CA ALA A 243 -22.09 -5.83 -7.21
C ALA A 243 -22.40 -4.47 -6.54
N LEU A 244 -22.61 -4.44 -5.21
CA LEU A 244 -22.89 -3.21 -4.45
C LEU A 244 -21.71 -2.25 -4.44
N ILE A 245 -20.48 -2.75 -4.31
CA ILE A 245 -19.27 -1.92 -4.39
C ILE A 245 -19.22 -1.21 -5.75
N TYR A 246 -19.39 -1.93 -6.86
CA TYR A 246 -19.40 -1.32 -8.20
C TYR A 246 -20.55 -0.33 -8.42
N ALA A 247 -21.71 -0.60 -7.83
CA ALA A 247 -22.83 0.35 -7.86
C ALA A 247 -22.50 1.66 -7.14
N CYS A 248 -21.77 1.59 -6.02
CA CYS A 248 -21.31 2.77 -5.28
C CYS A 248 -20.22 3.53 -6.05
N GLU A 249 -19.25 2.85 -6.64
CA GLU A 249 -18.17 3.45 -7.46
C GLU A 249 -18.75 4.17 -8.69
N SER A 250 -19.76 3.56 -9.36
CA SER A 250 -20.45 4.17 -10.50
C SER A 250 -21.43 5.29 -10.12
N ARG A 251 -21.64 5.54 -8.83
CA ARG A 251 -22.60 6.49 -8.25
C ARG A 251 -24.03 6.26 -8.74
N ASN A 252 -24.42 5.02 -8.99
CA ASN A 252 -25.74 4.70 -9.50
C ASN A 252 -26.73 4.44 -8.34
N ILE A 253 -27.45 5.48 -7.96
CA ILE A 253 -28.38 5.48 -6.81
C ILE A 253 -29.45 4.39 -6.96
N ASP A 254 -30.06 4.24 -8.14
CA ASP A 254 -31.15 3.28 -8.37
C ASP A 254 -30.66 1.83 -8.29
N MET A 255 -29.42 1.60 -8.69
CA MET A 255 -28.79 0.29 -8.60
C MET A 255 -28.41 -0.04 -7.14
N VAL A 256 -27.85 0.92 -6.38
CA VAL A 256 -27.58 0.76 -4.94
C VAL A 256 -28.86 0.41 -4.21
N LYS A 257 -29.95 1.14 -4.44
CA LYS A 257 -31.27 0.82 -3.85
C LYS A 257 -31.71 -0.60 -4.19
N ALA A 258 -31.66 -0.96 -5.48
CA ALA A 258 -32.08 -2.28 -5.91
C ALA A 258 -31.28 -3.40 -5.22
N LEU A 259 -29.96 -3.28 -5.12
CA LEU A 259 -29.12 -4.27 -4.47
C LEU A 259 -29.43 -4.40 -2.97
N LEU A 260 -29.60 -3.28 -2.27
CA LEU A 260 -29.95 -3.26 -0.85
C LEU A 260 -31.36 -3.82 -0.58
N GLU A 261 -32.35 -3.52 -1.45
CA GLU A 261 -33.71 -4.10 -1.40
C GLU A 261 -33.67 -5.64 -1.49
N TYR A 262 -32.68 -6.21 -2.18
CA TYR A 262 -32.44 -7.65 -2.28
C TYR A 262 -31.36 -8.16 -1.34
N ASN A 263 -31.17 -7.50 -0.18
CA ASN A 263 -30.32 -7.88 0.94
C ASN A 263 -28.82 -7.94 0.63
N ALA A 264 -28.30 -7.18 -0.33
CA ALA A 264 -26.86 -7.00 -0.46
C ALA A 264 -26.30 -6.39 0.83
N SER A 265 -25.22 -6.98 1.37
CA SER A 265 -24.61 -6.52 2.62
C SER A 265 -23.97 -5.14 2.44
N PRO A 266 -24.38 -4.11 3.20
CA PRO A 266 -23.78 -2.79 3.14
C PRO A 266 -22.38 -2.72 3.80
N ASN A 267 -21.94 -3.81 4.43
CA ASN A 267 -20.72 -3.90 5.24
C ASN A 267 -19.63 -4.78 4.60
N VAL A 268 -19.85 -5.25 3.37
CA VAL A 268 -18.84 -6.00 2.63
C VAL A 268 -17.61 -5.12 2.39
N GLN A 269 -16.43 -5.73 2.48
CA GLN A 269 -15.17 -5.03 2.24
C GLN A 269 -14.50 -5.55 0.97
N ASP A 270 -13.90 -4.63 0.20
CA ASP A 270 -13.01 -4.95 -0.91
C ASP A 270 -11.62 -5.39 -0.39
N LYS A 271 -10.67 -5.67 -1.30
CA LYS A 271 -9.31 -6.06 -0.92
C LYS A 271 -8.51 -4.99 -0.18
N TRP A 272 -8.93 -3.73 -0.27
CA TRP A 272 -8.32 -2.63 0.50
C TRP A 272 -9.02 -2.37 1.83
N GLY A 273 -10.03 -3.18 2.17
CA GLY A 273 -10.86 -3.02 3.37
C GLY A 273 -11.93 -1.96 3.24
N ARG A 274 -12.15 -1.36 2.07
CA ARG A 274 -13.16 -0.30 1.88
C ARG A 274 -14.56 -0.89 1.84
N THR A 275 -15.46 -0.35 2.66
CA THR A 275 -16.89 -0.67 2.62
C THR A 275 -17.61 0.17 1.57
N PRO A 276 -18.85 -0.20 1.14
CA PRO A 276 -19.69 0.66 0.31
C PRO A 276 -19.85 2.08 0.85
N LEU A 277 -19.95 2.24 2.19
CA LEU A 277 -20.03 3.56 2.83
C LEU A 277 -18.74 4.37 2.71
N ILE A 278 -17.58 3.72 2.89
CA ILE A 278 -16.28 4.37 2.65
C ILE A 278 -16.17 4.82 1.19
N ILE A 279 -16.55 3.97 0.25
CA ILE A 279 -16.53 4.30 -1.19
C ILE A 279 -17.48 5.49 -1.48
N ALA A 280 -18.68 5.49 -0.91
CA ALA A 280 -19.60 6.62 -1.05
C ALA A 280 -19.01 7.94 -0.51
N CYS A 281 -18.25 7.87 0.60
CA CYS A 281 -17.56 9.02 1.17
C CYS A 281 -16.39 9.49 0.30
N ASP A 282 -15.55 8.57 -0.19
CA ASP A 282 -14.43 8.84 -1.09
C ASP A 282 -14.89 9.53 -2.39
N TYR A 283 -15.97 9.02 -2.99
CA TYR A 283 -16.57 9.61 -4.18
C TYR A 283 -17.54 10.79 -3.91
N ARG A 284 -17.66 11.25 -2.66
CA ARG A 284 -18.50 12.37 -2.22
C ARG A 284 -19.98 12.22 -2.59
N SER A 285 -20.51 11.02 -2.50
CA SER A 285 -21.88 10.67 -2.90
C SER A 285 -22.83 10.70 -1.70
N TYR A 286 -23.35 11.90 -1.37
CA TYR A 286 -24.23 12.12 -0.22
C TYR A 286 -25.45 11.18 -0.20
N ASP A 287 -26.18 11.09 -1.33
CA ASP A 287 -27.41 10.29 -1.40
C ASP A 287 -27.13 8.79 -1.20
N ILE A 288 -26.02 8.28 -1.77
CA ILE A 288 -25.62 6.87 -1.59
C ILE A 288 -25.23 6.62 -0.14
N ALA A 289 -24.42 7.49 0.46
CA ALA A 289 -24.05 7.36 1.88
C ALA A 289 -25.30 7.34 2.78
N LYS A 290 -26.25 8.22 2.52
CA LYS A 290 -27.53 8.27 3.25
C LYS A 290 -28.30 6.96 3.13
N ILE A 291 -28.45 6.45 1.90
CA ILE A 291 -29.17 5.18 1.65
C ILE A 291 -28.48 4.01 2.38
N LEU A 292 -27.15 3.94 2.31
CA LEU A 292 -26.39 2.89 2.98
C LEU A 292 -26.58 2.93 4.50
N LEU A 293 -26.57 4.13 5.11
CA LEU A 293 -26.81 4.32 6.53
C LEU A 293 -28.24 3.94 6.92
N GLU A 294 -29.24 4.28 6.10
CA GLU A 294 -30.64 3.86 6.26
C GLU A 294 -30.81 2.33 6.18
N HIS A 295 -29.87 1.61 5.53
CA HIS A 295 -29.82 0.15 5.43
C HIS A 295 -28.77 -0.48 6.37
N ASN A 296 -28.47 0.17 7.51
CA ASN A 296 -27.59 -0.32 8.57
C ASN A 296 -26.12 -0.55 8.13
N ALA A 297 -25.59 0.29 7.27
CA ALA A 297 -24.15 0.34 7.07
C ALA A 297 -23.46 0.72 8.37
N ASP A 298 -22.46 -0.07 8.78
CA ASP A 298 -21.67 0.23 9.97
C ASP A 298 -20.76 1.42 9.71
N ILE A 299 -21.03 2.51 10.40
CA ILE A 299 -20.36 3.78 10.27
C ILE A 299 -18.91 3.76 10.80
N ASN A 300 -18.56 2.76 11.62
CA ASN A 300 -17.27 2.64 12.29
C ASN A 300 -16.31 1.66 11.60
N LEU A 301 -16.77 0.91 10.60
CA LEU A 301 -15.86 0.07 9.82
C LEU A 301 -14.84 0.93 9.08
N SER A 302 -13.59 0.49 9.15
CA SER A 302 -12.46 1.17 8.53
C SER A 302 -11.80 0.33 7.45
N ASP A 303 -11.06 0.97 6.57
CA ASP A 303 -10.22 0.32 5.56
C ASP A 303 -8.92 -0.26 6.17
N ASN A 304 -8.04 -0.84 5.33
CA ASN A 304 -6.75 -1.39 5.76
C ASN A 304 -5.77 -0.33 6.31
N ARG A 305 -6.04 0.96 6.10
CA ARG A 305 -5.31 2.08 6.71
C ARG A 305 -5.97 2.53 8.02
N LYS A 306 -7.02 1.83 8.45
CA LYS A 306 -7.90 2.18 9.57
C LYS A 306 -8.62 3.52 9.38
N GLU A 307 -8.80 3.98 8.15
CA GLU A 307 -9.57 5.18 7.86
C GLU A 307 -11.06 4.86 7.85
N THR A 308 -11.83 5.59 8.68
CA THR A 308 -13.29 5.46 8.79
C THR A 308 -14.00 6.32 7.73
N PRO A 309 -15.32 6.10 7.47
CA PRO A 309 -16.11 6.96 6.59
C PRO A 309 -16.03 8.45 6.95
N LEU A 310 -16.00 8.79 8.25
CA LEU A 310 -15.86 10.16 8.71
C LEU A 310 -14.49 10.74 8.33
N MET A 311 -13.40 9.98 8.49
CA MET A 311 -12.06 10.43 8.08
C MET A 311 -11.98 10.69 6.59
N TYR A 312 -12.63 9.87 5.76
CA TYR A 312 -12.74 10.11 4.31
C TYR A 312 -13.50 11.39 3.98
N SER A 313 -14.59 11.69 4.71
CA SER A 313 -15.34 12.93 4.51
C SER A 313 -14.52 14.18 4.91
N VAL A 314 -13.69 14.05 5.96
CA VAL A 314 -12.77 15.09 6.41
C VAL A 314 -11.66 15.32 5.38
N ASN A 315 -10.97 14.24 4.94
CA ASN A 315 -9.95 14.30 3.90
C ASN A 315 -10.49 14.88 2.58
N GLY A 316 -11.75 14.56 2.27
CA GLY A 316 -12.46 15.08 1.11
C GLY A 316 -12.99 16.51 1.26
N HIS A 317 -12.83 17.17 2.41
CA HIS A 317 -13.38 18.49 2.73
C HIS A 317 -14.91 18.59 2.52
N ASN A 318 -15.63 17.48 2.72
CA ASN A 318 -17.07 17.43 2.47
C ASN A 318 -17.87 17.61 3.78
N ILE A 319 -18.23 18.84 4.09
CA ILE A 319 -18.94 19.21 5.30
C ILE A 319 -20.33 18.55 5.36
N GLU A 320 -21.07 18.55 4.25
CA GLU A 320 -22.43 17.99 4.21
C GLU A 320 -22.44 16.49 4.52
N LEU A 321 -21.44 15.78 4.00
CA LEU A 321 -21.28 14.36 4.25
C LEU A 321 -20.84 14.08 5.69
N ALA A 322 -19.93 14.89 6.25
CA ALA A 322 -19.56 14.81 7.66
C ALA A 322 -20.76 15.11 8.57
N GLU A 323 -21.58 16.12 8.25
CA GLU A 323 -22.83 16.40 8.97
C GLU A 323 -23.80 15.22 8.94
N LEU A 324 -23.92 14.54 7.78
CA LEU A 324 -24.73 13.34 7.67
C LEU A 324 -24.21 12.24 8.57
N LEU A 325 -22.91 11.93 8.50
CA LEU A 325 -22.29 10.87 9.29
C LEU A 325 -22.43 11.15 10.79
N LEU A 326 -22.17 12.36 11.25
CA LEU A 326 -22.27 12.72 12.66
C LEU A 326 -23.67 12.54 13.25
N LYS A 327 -24.75 12.63 12.44
CA LYS A 327 -26.12 12.34 12.87
C LYS A 327 -26.34 10.86 13.25
N TYR A 328 -25.48 9.97 12.75
CA TYR A 328 -25.54 8.53 13.06
C TYR A 328 -24.54 8.12 14.17
N ASN A 329 -24.02 9.09 14.93
CA ASN A 329 -23.16 8.91 16.09
C ASN A 329 -21.94 7.99 15.84
N PRO A 330 -21.02 8.35 14.94
CA PRO A 330 -19.78 7.60 14.74
C PRO A 330 -18.91 7.66 15.99
N ASP A 331 -18.08 6.63 16.18
CA ASP A 331 -17.06 6.66 17.21
C ASP A 331 -15.92 7.62 16.83
N LEU A 332 -15.89 8.79 17.45
CA LEU A 332 -14.91 9.86 17.19
C LEU A 332 -13.52 9.54 17.78
N THR A 333 -13.36 8.45 18.53
CA THR A 333 -12.09 8.06 19.14
C THR A 333 -11.27 7.13 18.25
N LEU A 334 -11.87 6.59 17.17
CA LEU A 334 -11.17 5.71 16.24
C LEU A 334 -9.99 6.43 15.57
N LYS A 335 -8.89 5.70 15.39
CA LYS A 335 -7.63 6.21 14.88
C LYS A 335 -7.18 5.45 13.64
N ASN A 336 -6.62 6.18 12.69
CA ASN A 336 -5.98 5.60 11.51
C ASN A 336 -4.59 5.00 11.83
N ASN A 337 -3.87 4.49 10.83
CA ASN A 337 -2.52 3.93 11.01
C ASN A 337 -1.45 4.97 11.39
N TYR A 338 -1.76 6.27 11.28
CA TYR A 338 -0.91 7.37 11.77
C TYR A 338 -1.27 7.78 13.19
N ASP A 339 -2.18 7.03 13.85
CA ASP A 339 -2.70 7.30 15.18
C ASP A 339 -3.51 8.62 15.27
N GLU A 340 -4.13 9.04 14.16
CA GLU A 340 -4.92 10.26 14.04
C GLU A 340 -6.42 9.95 14.07
N THR A 341 -7.19 10.72 14.86
CA THR A 341 -8.65 10.75 14.81
C THR A 341 -9.15 11.64 13.66
N ALA A 342 -10.44 11.60 13.37
CA ALA A 342 -11.04 12.51 12.40
C ALA A 342 -10.84 14.00 12.78
N LEU A 343 -10.80 14.32 14.08
CA LEU A 343 -10.53 15.66 14.58
C LEU A 343 -9.07 16.08 14.36
N ASP A 344 -8.11 15.17 14.60
CA ASP A 344 -6.69 15.39 14.34
C ASP A 344 -6.45 15.70 12.85
N ILE A 345 -7.07 14.92 11.96
CA ILE A 345 -6.98 15.14 10.51
C ILE A 345 -7.55 16.51 10.14
N ALA A 346 -8.71 16.89 10.67
CA ALA A 346 -9.34 18.18 10.40
C ALA A 346 -8.46 19.35 10.87
N HIS A 347 -7.79 19.20 12.03
CA HIS A 347 -6.91 20.23 12.60
C HIS A 347 -5.59 20.38 11.83
N ASN A 348 -4.99 19.28 11.38
CA ASN A 348 -3.68 19.29 10.72
C ASN A 348 -3.72 19.88 9.29
N GLN A 349 -4.88 19.97 8.66
CA GLN A 349 -5.03 20.39 7.25
C GLN A 349 -5.16 21.92 7.03
N ASN A 350 -4.64 22.75 7.90
CA ASN A 350 -4.48 24.23 7.79
C ASN A 350 -5.54 25.05 7.02
N LEU A 351 -6.05 26.13 7.65
CA LEU A 351 -6.76 27.32 7.12
C LEU A 351 -8.14 27.16 6.46
N TYR A 352 -8.55 25.98 5.98
CA TYR A 352 -9.86 25.81 5.31
C TYR A 352 -10.88 24.98 6.09
N GLN A 353 -10.54 24.51 7.28
CA GLN A 353 -11.37 23.51 8.00
C GLN A 353 -11.95 23.98 9.35
N GLU A 354 -11.92 25.27 9.71
CA GLU A 354 -12.54 25.73 10.97
C GLU A 354 -13.97 25.21 11.14
N LYS A 355 -14.74 25.18 10.04
CA LYS A 355 -16.12 24.69 10.07
C LYS A 355 -16.17 23.16 10.31
N MET A 356 -15.26 22.38 9.72
CA MET A 356 -15.17 20.92 9.93
C MET A 356 -14.73 20.62 11.36
N VAL A 357 -13.70 21.29 11.85
CA VAL A 357 -13.21 21.16 13.23
C VAL A 357 -14.35 21.47 14.21
N LYS A 358 -15.05 22.59 14.02
CA LYS A 358 -16.19 22.97 14.85
C LYS A 358 -17.28 21.91 14.82
N LEU A 359 -17.62 21.41 13.66
CA LEU A 359 -18.66 20.39 13.48
C LEU A 359 -18.33 19.11 14.24
N ILE A 360 -17.09 18.60 14.16
CA ILE A 360 -16.66 17.40 14.88
C ILE A 360 -16.59 17.67 16.38
N LEU A 361 -16.09 18.86 16.79
CA LEU A 361 -16.07 19.26 18.19
C LEU A 361 -17.47 19.32 18.79
N ASP A 362 -18.45 19.90 18.09
CA ASP A 362 -19.83 20.00 18.57
C ASP A 362 -20.43 18.61 18.87
N ALA A 363 -20.00 17.58 18.13
CA ALA A 363 -20.39 16.20 18.35
C ALA A 363 -19.49 15.43 19.37
N SER A 364 -18.35 16.00 19.75
CA SER A 364 -17.37 15.36 20.64
C SER A 364 -17.78 15.43 22.12
N SER A 365 -17.14 14.61 22.96
CA SER A 365 -17.31 14.67 24.41
C SER A 365 -16.83 15.99 25.00
N LYS A 366 -17.26 16.31 26.23
CA LYS A 366 -16.82 17.54 26.91
C LYS A 366 -15.32 17.52 27.21
N GLU A 367 -14.72 16.35 27.42
CA GLU A 367 -13.30 16.18 27.65
C GLU A 367 -12.48 16.60 26.42
N ILE A 368 -12.89 16.17 25.23
CA ILE A 368 -12.25 16.58 23.96
C ILE A 368 -12.42 18.06 23.70
N LYS A 369 -13.62 18.60 23.93
CA LYS A 369 -13.89 20.06 23.84
C LYS A 369 -13.00 20.87 24.78
N PHE A 370 -12.84 20.41 26.02
CA PHE A 370 -11.94 21.01 27.00
C PHE A 370 -10.49 21.00 26.55
N LEU A 371 -9.96 19.85 26.13
CA LEU A 371 -8.58 19.76 25.64
C LEU A 371 -8.36 20.62 24.40
N TYR A 372 -9.35 20.71 23.53
CA TYR A 372 -9.26 21.58 22.36
C TYR A 372 -9.30 23.06 22.71
N ALA A 373 -10.07 23.48 23.73
CA ALA A 373 -10.05 24.83 24.27
C ALA A 373 -8.65 25.19 24.81
N VAL A 374 -7.94 24.24 25.42
CA VAL A 374 -6.54 24.44 25.84
C VAL A 374 -5.62 24.60 24.62
N ILE A 375 -5.76 23.75 23.58
CA ILE A 375 -4.96 23.83 22.33
C ILE A 375 -5.13 25.20 21.67
N GLU A 376 -6.35 25.72 21.61
CA GLU A 376 -6.70 26.99 20.99
C GLU A 376 -6.46 28.20 21.89
N ASN A 377 -5.94 28.01 23.10
CA ASN A 377 -5.73 29.04 24.12
C ASN A 377 -7.00 29.87 24.47
N LYS A 378 -8.17 29.19 24.50
CA LYS A 378 -9.48 29.81 24.79
C LYS A 378 -9.80 29.71 26.29
N ILE A 379 -9.35 30.71 27.03
CA ILE A 379 -9.43 30.76 28.50
C ILE A 379 -10.87 30.61 29.00
N ASP A 380 -11.84 31.34 28.42
CA ASP A 380 -13.24 31.32 28.83
C ASP A 380 -13.87 29.94 28.67
N ASP A 381 -13.55 29.23 27.55
CA ASP A 381 -14.04 27.88 27.31
C ASP A 381 -13.38 26.86 28.28
N VAL A 382 -12.09 27.02 28.60
CA VAL A 382 -11.38 26.22 29.61
C VAL A 382 -12.08 26.32 30.95
N LEU A 383 -12.35 27.57 31.44
CA LEU A 383 -13.05 27.82 32.71
C LEU A 383 -14.48 27.25 32.69
N LYS A 384 -15.19 27.39 31.58
CA LYS A 384 -16.52 26.81 31.39
C LYS A 384 -16.50 25.31 31.61
N TYR A 385 -15.63 24.57 30.88
CA TYR A 385 -15.59 23.10 30.99
C TYR A 385 -15.12 22.63 32.36
N ILE A 386 -14.22 23.34 33.02
CA ILE A 386 -13.83 23.08 34.40
C ILE A 386 -15.05 23.21 35.34
N SER A 387 -15.85 24.27 35.18
CA SER A 387 -17.07 24.49 35.96
C SER A 387 -18.14 23.41 35.71
N GLU A 388 -18.16 22.80 34.51
CA GLU A 388 -19.02 21.69 34.14
C GLU A 388 -18.50 20.34 34.68
N GLY A 389 -17.41 20.33 35.44
CA GLY A 389 -16.86 19.16 36.10
C GLY A 389 -16.12 18.18 35.18
N VAL A 390 -15.39 18.71 34.20
CA VAL A 390 -14.48 17.88 33.38
C VAL A 390 -13.33 17.32 34.23
N ASP A 391 -12.90 16.10 33.97
CA ASP A 391 -11.71 15.55 34.62
C ASP A 391 -10.45 16.12 33.99
N ILE A 392 -9.81 17.06 34.70
CA ILE A 392 -8.63 17.79 34.23
C ILE A 392 -7.43 16.88 34.04
N ASN A 393 -7.31 15.82 34.87
CA ASN A 393 -6.13 14.98 34.95
C ASN A 393 -6.20 13.75 34.00
N ASN A 394 -7.39 13.16 33.83
CA ASN A 394 -7.54 11.94 33.05
C ASN A 394 -7.96 12.17 31.59
N ALA A 395 -8.44 13.36 31.26
CA ALA A 395 -8.67 13.70 29.86
C ALA A 395 -7.34 13.77 29.09
N VAL A 396 -7.21 12.98 28.01
CA VAL A 396 -5.98 12.93 27.19
C VAL A 396 -6.28 13.08 25.70
N TYR A 397 -5.35 13.71 24.98
CA TYR A 397 -5.47 14.01 23.55
C TYR A 397 -4.25 13.54 22.76
N GLY A 398 -4.51 13.15 21.52
CA GLY A 398 -3.49 12.78 20.53
C GLY A 398 -2.77 11.47 20.82
N LYS A 399 -1.90 11.08 19.90
CA LYS A 399 -1.19 9.79 19.93
C LYS A 399 -0.23 9.63 21.11
N PHE A 400 0.19 10.74 21.71
CA PHE A 400 1.14 10.71 22.83
C PHE A 400 0.46 10.83 24.19
N GLY A 401 -0.88 10.97 24.26
CA GLY A 401 -1.62 11.04 25.52
C GLY A 401 -1.35 12.31 26.34
N PHE A 402 -1.42 13.47 25.70
CA PHE A 402 -1.27 14.75 26.40
C PHE A 402 -2.51 15.08 27.22
N ASN A 403 -2.37 15.38 28.52
CA ASN A 403 -3.42 16.01 29.29
C ASN A 403 -3.39 17.55 29.11
N ALA A 404 -4.35 18.23 29.71
CA ALA A 404 -4.48 19.70 29.61
C ALA A 404 -3.21 20.44 30.06
N LEU A 405 -2.60 20.00 31.19
CA LEU A 405 -1.40 20.65 31.71
C LEU A 405 -0.19 20.47 30.80
N LEU A 406 -0.01 19.29 30.23
CA LEU A 406 1.05 19.05 29.23
C LEU A 406 0.86 19.83 27.96
N LEU A 407 -0.38 19.93 27.44
CA LEU A 407 -0.69 20.73 26.25
C LEU A 407 -0.38 22.22 26.49
N ALA A 408 -0.86 22.76 27.61
CA ALA A 408 -0.60 24.15 27.99
C ALA A 408 0.90 24.44 28.22
N SER A 409 1.62 23.49 28.83
CA SER A 409 3.06 23.59 29.11
C SER A 409 3.90 23.55 27.83
N ARG A 410 3.57 22.65 26.90
CA ARG A 410 4.22 22.56 25.59
C ARG A 410 4.04 23.83 24.75
N SER A 411 2.87 24.45 24.85
CA SER A 411 2.53 25.68 24.12
C SER A 411 2.87 26.96 24.90
N HIS A 412 3.39 26.85 26.11
CA HIS A 412 3.76 27.97 27.01
C HIS A 412 2.58 28.91 27.34
N TYR A 413 1.35 28.37 27.47
CA TYR A 413 0.14 29.14 27.81
C TYR A 413 0.04 29.37 29.31
N LYS A 414 0.79 30.37 29.82
CA LYS A 414 0.94 30.62 31.26
C LYS A 414 -0.36 30.80 32.04
N GLU A 415 -1.32 31.52 31.46
CA GLU A 415 -2.62 31.76 32.14
C GLU A 415 -3.41 30.47 32.28
N ILE A 416 -3.45 29.63 31.23
CA ILE A 416 -4.12 28.35 31.32
C ILE A 416 -3.40 27.42 32.29
N ILE A 417 -2.05 27.43 32.33
CA ILE A 417 -1.28 26.64 33.31
C ILE A 417 -1.69 27.03 34.73
N LYS A 418 -1.75 28.35 35.04
CA LYS A 418 -2.16 28.86 36.37
C LYS A 418 -3.57 28.36 36.73
N ILE A 419 -4.52 28.52 35.82
CA ILE A 419 -5.90 28.08 36.00
C ILE A 419 -5.94 26.57 36.30
N LEU A 420 -5.23 25.76 35.53
CA LEU A 420 -5.17 24.31 35.73
C LEU A 420 -4.57 23.95 37.10
N LEU A 421 -3.53 24.65 37.54
CA LEU A 421 -2.90 24.50 38.84
C LEU A 421 -3.83 24.87 39.99
N GLU A 422 -4.59 25.95 39.86
CA GLU A 422 -5.61 26.38 40.84
C GLU A 422 -6.71 25.30 40.99
N HIS A 423 -6.94 24.52 39.97
CA HIS A 423 -7.90 23.40 39.97
C HIS A 423 -7.26 22.03 40.19
N ASN A 424 -6.06 21.99 40.81
CA ASN A 424 -5.32 20.78 41.19
C ASN A 424 -4.90 19.86 40.04
N ALA A 425 -4.45 20.44 38.94
CA ALA A 425 -3.82 19.66 37.87
C ALA A 425 -2.57 18.94 38.42
N ASP A 426 -2.41 17.65 38.06
CA ASP A 426 -1.28 16.82 38.47
C ASP A 426 0.00 17.27 37.74
N VAL A 427 0.92 17.89 38.46
CA VAL A 427 2.21 18.35 37.94
C VAL A 427 3.16 17.23 37.56
N ASN A 428 2.89 16.00 38.00
CA ASN A 428 3.70 14.80 37.74
C ASN A 428 3.07 13.86 36.70
N PHE A 429 1.94 14.26 36.09
CA PHE A 429 1.37 13.47 35.02
C PHE A 429 2.38 13.24 33.90
N LYS A 430 2.43 11.99 33.40
CA LYS A 430 3.31 11.58 32.32
C LYS A 430 2.50 11.12 31.12
N ASN A 431 2.83 11.61 29.95
CA ASN A 431 2.27 11.09 28.72
C ASN A 431 2.89 9.72 28.35
N TYR A 432 2.52 9.12 27.21
CA TYR A 432 3.05 7.83 26.76
C TYR A 432 4.55 7.84 26.39
N LEU A 433 5.16 9.02 26.27
CA LEU A 433 6.61 9.21 26.12
C LEU A 433 7.28 9.48 27.46
N ASN A 434 6.56 9.42 28.60
CA ASN A 434 7.01 9.79 29.93
C ASN A 434 7.40 11.27 30.11
N ASN A 435 7.05 12.16 29.16
CA ASN A 435 7.30 13.59 29.33
C ASN A 435 6.42 14.19 30.44
N THR A 436 6.97 15.16 31.17
CA THR A 436 6.28 15.92 32.23
C THR A 436 6.12 17.40 31.86
N ALA A 437 5.22 18.07 32.56
CA ALA A 437 5.00 19.52 32.36
C ALA A 437 6.25 20.35 32.64
N LEU A 438 7.02 19.99 33.71
CA LEU A 438 8.27 20.67 34.07
C LEU A 438 9.34 20.55 32.95
N GLU A 439 9.42 19.39 32.28
CA GLU A 439 10.33 19.21 31.15
C GLU A 439 10.00 20.18 30.01
N TYR A 440 8.73 20.31 29.60
CA TYR A 440 8.33 21.19 28.50
C TYR A 440 8.61 22.66 28.77
N ILE A 441 8.42 23.14 30.01
CA ILE A 441 8.66 24.57 30.32
C ILE A 441 10.12 24.89 30.60
N SER A 442 10.95 23.88 30.88
CA SER A 442 12.37 24.07 31.24
C SER A 442 13.26 24.54 30.07
N ASN A 443 12.72 24.63 28.87
CA ASN A 443 13.46 25.08 27.68
C ASN A 443 13.50 26.62 27.50
N ASN A 444 12.87 27.40 28.38
CA ASN A 444 12.77 28.83 28.21
C ASN A 444 12.64 29.57 29.54
N ASP A 445 13.61 30.42 29.86
CA ASP A 445 13.65 31.25 31.08
C ASP A 445 12.45 32.19 31.29
N ASN A 446 11.69 32.47 30.24
CA ASN A 446 10.43 33.19 30.37
C ASN A 446 9.40 32.44 31.23
N ASN A 447 9.56 31.10 31.39
CA ASN A 447 8.67 30.29 32.22
C ASN A 447 9.19 30.08 33.65
N PHE A 448 10.14 30.87 34.08
CA PHE A 448 10.73 30.73 35.42
C PHE A 448 9.68 30.70 36.54
N ASP A 449 8.72 31.63 36.51
CA ASP A 449 7.61 31.70 37.47
C ASP A 449 6.77 30.43 37.51
N ILE A 450 6.52 29.80 36.36
CA ILE A 450 5.79 28.56 36.23
C ILE A 450 6.61 27.37 36.72
N ALA A 451 7.92 27.33 36.36
CA ALA A 451 8.82 26.28 36.82
C ALA A 451 8.94 26.29 38.36
N GLU A 452 9.06 27.47 38.96
CA GLU A 452 9.07 27.63 40.42
C GLU A 452 7.77 27.12 41.06
N GLU A 453 6.62 27.46 40.49
CA GLU A 453 5.32 27.02 40.98
C GLU A 453 5.14 25.47 40.83
N PHE A 454 5.60 24.88 39.74
CA PHE A 454 5.59 23.43 39.57
C PHE A 454 6.40 22.73 40.64
N ILE A 455 7.61 23.23 40.92
CA ILE A 455 8.51 22.64 41.94
C ILE A 455 7.90 22.82 43.33
N LYS A 456 7.32 23.98 43.65
CA LYS A 456 6.60 24.21 44.92
C LYS A 456 5.42 23.23 45.13
N ARG A 457 4.79 22.81 44.05
CA ARG A 457 3.71 21.80 44.07
C ARG A 457 4.23 20.35 43.99
N GLY A 458 5.52 20.14 44.09
CA GLY A 458 6.12 18.81 44.15
C GLY A 458 6.39 18.15 42.79
N ALA A 459 6.58 18.96 41.73
CA ALA A 459 7.04 18.41 40.44
C ALA A 459 8.39 17.75 40.60
N SER A 460 8.55 16.56 40.01
CA SER A 460 9.80 15.80 40.07
C SER A 460 10.87 16.44 39.16
N VAL A 461 11.88 17.04 39.78
CA VAL A 461 13.01 17.70 39.09
C VAL A 461 13.91 16.71 38.34
N ASN A 462 13.84 15.42 38.70
CA ASN A 462 14.62 14.33 38.09
C ASN A 462 13.73 13.38 37.22
N ALA A 463 12.51 13.81 36.86
CA ALA A 463 11.68 13.03 35.95
C ALA A 463 12.44 12.82 34.62
N MET A 464 12.35 11.61 34.10
CA MET A 464 12.96 11.25 32.81
C MET A 464 11.87 10.84 31.82
N ASP A 465 12.04 11.29 30.59
CA ASP A 465 11.27 10.77 29.44
C ASP A 465 11.78 9.40 28.97
N ASN A 466 11.21 8.87 27.89
CA ASN A 466 11.63 7.60 27.32
C ASN A 466 13.07 7.57 26.81
N ASP A 467 13.68 8.72 26.51
CA ASP A 467 15.06 8.82 26.05
C ASP A 467 16.03 9.12 27.20
N GLY A 468 15.51 9.26 28.43
CA GLY A 468 16.26 9.60 29.62
C GLY A 468 16.56 11.09 29.74
N ILE A 469 15.82 11.95 29.04
CA ILE A 469 15.96 13.41 29.13
C ILE A 469 15.31 13.89 30.42
N THR A 470 15.99 14.78 31.13
CA THR A 470 15.49 15.43 32.37
C THR A 470 15.20 16.91 32.13
N PRO A 471 14.40 17.59 33.01
CA PRO A 471 14.22 19.02 32.95
C PRO A 471 15.53 19.81 32.95
N LEU A 472 16.56 19.38 33.72
CA LEU A 472 17.89 19.98 33.73
C LEU A 472 18.59 19.91 32.38
N MET A 473 18.46 18.78 31.68
CA MET A 473 19.01 18.61 30.34
C MET A 473 18.28 19.49 29.31
N CYS A 474 16.97 19.66 29.43
CA CYS A 474 16.22 20.63 28.61
C CYS A 474 16.73 22.06 28.84
N ALA A 475 16.86 22.49 30.09
CA ALA A 475 17.38 23.82 30.41
C ALA A 475 18.79 24.02 29.84
N ALA A 476 19.66 22.98 29.96
CA ALA A 476 21.03 23.00 29.43
C ALA A 476 21.05 23.07 27.88
N SER A 477 20.16 22.38 27.19
CA SER A 477 20.13 22.34 25.73
C SER A 477 19.62 23.66 25.11
N TYR A 478 18.73 24.38 25.83
CA TYR A 478 18.09 25.60 25.32
C TYR A 478 18.58 26.89 25.98
N ASN A 479 19.70 26.83 26.71
CA ASN A 479 20.31 27.99 27.38
C ASN A 479 19.41 28.69 28.41
N ALA A 480 18.56 27.93 29.10
CA ALA A 480 17.66 28.48 30.13
C ALA A 480 18.41 28.54 31.49
N GLU A 481 19.20 29.57 31.68
CA GLU A 481 20.12 29.72 32.80
C GLU A 481 19.40 29.85 34.16
N LYS A 482 18.29 30.62 34.20
CA LYS A 482 17.53 30.83 35.45
C LYS A 482 16.86 29.53 35.89
N ILE A 483 16.25 28.80 34.94
CA ILE A 483 15.58 27.53 35.25
C ILE A 483 16.59 26.47 35.59
N LEU A 484 17.76 26.44 34.93
CA LEU A 484 18.87 25.54 35.29
C LEU A 484 19.28 25.71 36.75
N ASN A 485 19.51 26.97 37.18
CA ASN A 485 19.88 27.28 38.58
C ASN A 485 18.75 26.86 39.53
N LEU A 486 17.50 27.17 39.22
CA LEU A 486 16.36 26.76 40.04
C LEU A 486 16.30 25.24 40.22
N LEU A 487 16.54 24.47 39.16
CA LEU A 487 16.55 23.00 39.22
C LEU A 487 17.67 22.48 40.07
N ILE A 488 18.89 23.05 39.96
CA ILE A 488 20.07 22.69 40.79
C ILE A 488 19.80 22.99 42.25
N GLU A 489 19.26 24.17 42.57
CA GLU A 489 18.91 24.58 43.93
C GLU A 489 17.87 23.65 44.59
N ASN A 490 17.01 23.00 43.73
CA ASN A 490 16.05 22.00 44.16
C ASN A 490 16.50 20.53 44.00
N ASN A 491 17.81 20.29 44.03
CA ASN A 491 18.48 19.00 44.05
C ASN A 491 18.28 18.18 42.73
N ALA A 492 18.28 18.84 41.58
CA ALA A 492 18.38 18.11 40.32
C ALA A 492 19.74 17.37 40.23
N ASP A 493 19.69 16.10 39.86
CA ASP A 493 20.93 15.31 39.66
C ASP A 493 21.59 15.71 38.34
N ILE A 494 22.76 16.34 38.47
CA ILE A 494 23.49 16.96 37.35
C ILE A 494 24.10 15.90 36.42
N ASN A 495 24.33 14.69 36.94
CA ASN A 495 25.11 13.64 36.26
C ASN A 495 24.26 12.55 35.64
N ILE A 496 22.94 12.66 35.65
CA ILE A 496 22.08 11.76 34.88
C ILE A 496 22.48 11.80 33.38
N GLN A 497 22.43 10.65 32.76
CA GLN A 497 22.72 10.51 31.33
C GLN A 497 21.50 9.97 30.59
N THR A 498 21.25 10.46 29.38
CA THR A 498 20.26 9.93 28.45
C THR A 498 20.63 8.50 28.01
N LYS A 499 19.73 7.80 27.31
CA LYS A 499 20.03 6.52 26.66
C LYS A 499 21.20 6.60 25.68
N LEU A 500 21.47 7.76 25.13
CA LEU A 500 22.63 8.03 24.28
C LEU A 500 23.89 8.46 25.10
N GLY A 501 23.86 8.35 26.42
CA GLY A 501 24.97 8.70 27.30
C GLY A 501 25.24 10.19 27.42
N SER A 502 24.37 11.07 26.91
CA SER A 502 24.55 12.51 27.01
C SER A 502 24.12 13.03 28.38
N SER A 503 25.02 13.70 29.12
CA SER A 503 24.68 14.45 30.34
C SER A 503 24.29 15.90 30.01
N ALA A 504 23.73 16.64 30.98
CA ALA A 504 23.45 18.07 30.83
C ALA A 504 24.69 18.85 30.37
N LEU A 505 25.86 18.51 30.86
CA LEU A 505 27.15 19.13 30.47
C LEU A 505 27.50 18.85 28.99
N ILE A 506 27.29 17.62 28.51
CA ILE A 506 27.52 17.26 27.11
C ILE A 506 26.57 18.00 26.22
N LEU A 507 25.29 18.08 26.59
CA LEU A 507 24.26 18.80 25.81
C LEU A 507 24.56 20.31 25.77
N ALA A 508 24.89 20.94 26.87
CA ALA A 508 25.30 22.35 26.91
C ALA A 508 26.53 22.63 26.01
N ALA A 509 27.54 21.75 26.03
CA ALA A 509 28.69 21.86 25.14
C ALA A 509 28.33 21.63 23.66
N MET A 510 27.46 20.69 23.37
CA MET A 510 26.98 20.40 22.02
C MET A 510 26.26 21.61 21.39
N HIS A 511 25.45 22.33 22.19
CA HIS A 511 24.71 23.51 21.76
C HIS A 511 25.48 24.84 21.99
N ASN A 512 26.74 24.75 22.39
CA ASN A 512 27.67 25.91 22.55
C ASN A 512 27.26 26.93 23.64
N HIS A 513 26.64 26.47 24.74
CA HIS A 513 26.15 27.31 25.85
C HIS A 513 27.19 27.43 26.95
N ILE A 514 28.16 28.33 26.76
CA ILE A 514 29.33 28.47 27.64
C ILE A 514 28.98 28.81 29.11
N ASN A 515 27.97 29.64 29.36
CA ASN A 515 27.55 29.99 30.71
C ASN A 515 26.98 28.78 31.46
N ILE A 516 26.13 28.00 30.77
CA ILE A 516 25.55 26.76 31.29
C ILE A 516 26.68 25.78 31.63
N VAL A 517 27.68 25.62 30.75
CA VAL A 517 28.84 24.78 30.99
C VAL A 517 29.57 25.18 32.28
N LYS A 518 29.78 26.50 32.49
CA LYS A 518 30.44 27.00 33.73
C LYS A 518 29.59 26.65 34.96
N ILE A 519 28.30 26.95 34.95
CA ILE A 519 27.38 26.67 36.06
C ILE A 519 27.36 25.18 36.38
N LEU A 520 27.26 24.30 35.39
CA LEU A 520 27.25 22.86 35.60
C LEU A 520 28.57 22.35 36.22
N ILE A 521 29.71 22.84 35.76
CA ILE A 521 31.01 22.47 36.27
C ILE A 521 31.20 22.99 37.72
N GLU A 522 30.80 24.22 38.03
CA GLU A 522 30.82 24.78 39.40
C GLU A 522 29.96 23.97 40.37
N ASN A 523 28.92 23.31 39.85
CA ASN A 523 28.04 22.43 40.61
C ASN A 523 28.40 20.93 40.48
N ASN A 524 29.65 20.60 40.20
CA ASN A 524 30.23 19.25 40.17
C ASN A 524 29.73 18.33 39.05
N ALA A 525 29.40 18.87 37.87
CA ALA A 525 29.16 18.03 36.70
C ALA A 525 30.40 17.22 36.32
N ASP A 526 30.22 15.94 35.99
CA ASP A 526 31.32 15.07 35.56
C ASP A 526 31.86 15.48 34.18
N VAL A 527 32.97 16.18 34.15
CA VAL A 527 33.64 16.64 32.93
C VAL A 527 34.20 15.49 32.07
N PHE A 528 34.28 14.28 32.65
CA PHE A 528 34.80 13.08 31.99
C PHE A 528 33.71 12.16 31.50
N ALA A 529 32.42 12.47 31.76
CA ALA A 529 31.28 11.73 31.25
C ALA A 529 31.35 11.57 29.73
N ARG A 530 30.96 10.41 29.21
CA ARG A 530 30.99 10.06 27.77
C ARG A 530 29.64 9.70 27.27
N ASP A 531 29.33 10.11 26.05
CA ASP A 531 28.19 9.59 25.30
C ASP A 531 28.50 8.16 24.77
N VAL A 532 27.49 7.54 24.15
CA VAL A 532 27.63 6.19 23.55
C VAL A 532 28.63 6.13 22.39
N TYR A 533 29.03 7.28 21.85
CA TYR A 533 30.11 7.40 20.86
C TYR A 533 31.47 7.57 21.45
N GLY A 534 31.58 7.51 22.79
CA GLY A 534 32.84 7.72 23.56
C GLY A 534 33.23 9.19 23.66
N ARG A 535 32.42 10.16 23.24
CA ARG A 535 32.75 11.59 23.17
C ARG A 535 32.42 12.29 24.48
N ARG A 536 33.31 13.18 24.92
CA ARG A 536 33.15 14.05 26.10
C ARG A 536 32.66 15.44 25.68
N ALA A 537 32.28 16.26 26.64
CA ALA A 537 31.92 17.67 26.41
C ALA A 537 33.04 18.46 25.68
N LEU A 538 34.31 18.17 25.96
CA LEU A 538 35.49 18.75 25.28
C LEU A 538 35.49 18.52 23.76
N TYR A 539 35.02 17.33 23.29
CA TYR A 539 34.89 17.03 21.86
C TYR A 539 33.96 18.02 21.17
N TYR A 540 32.81 18.30 21.79
CA TYR A 540 31.83 19.23 21.23
C TYR A 540 32.32 20.68 21.26
N ALA A 541 33.04 21.10 22.32
CA ALA A 541 33.67 22.40 22.35
C ALA A 541 34.72 22.60 21.24
N SER A 542 35.50 21.55 20.96
CA SER A 542 36.44 21.54 19.83
C SER A 542 35.74 21.57 18.48
N LYS A 543 34.67 20.78 18.31
CA LYS A 543 33.87 20.75 17.07
C LYS A 543 33.20 22.08 16.76
N ASN A 544 32.77 22.78 17.78
CA ASN A 544 32.12 24.11 17.66
C ASN A 544 33.12 25.24 17.53
N GLU A 545 34.42 24.96 17.48
CA GLU A 545 35.53 25.93 17.40
C GLU A 545 35.46 26.98 18.53
N ASN A 546 34.85 26.61 19.68
CA ASN A 546 34.77 27.48 20.85
C ASN A 546 36.01 27.35 21.74
N TYR A 547 37.02 28.17 21.48
CA TYR A 547 38.31 28.12 22.20
C TYR A 547 38.17 28.42 23.70
N ASP A 548 37.23 29.26 24.11
CA ASP A 548 37.03 29.57 25.53
C ASP A 548 36.45 28.36 26.27
N MET A 549 35.44 27.74 25.73
CA MET A 549 34.88 26.52 26.28
C MET A 549 35.90 25.36 26.26
N PHE A 550 36.64 25.21 25.17
CA PHE A 550 37.72 24.24 25.05
C PHE A 550 38.76 24.41 26.16
N ASN A 551 39.18 25.64 26.46
CA ASN A 551 40.17 25.94 27.53
C ASN A 551 39.62 25.62 28.92
N ILE A 552 38.32 25.83 29.16
CA ILE A 552 37.67 25.42 30.41
C ILE A 552 37.88 23.92 30.62
N PHE A 553 37.47 23.08 29.66
CA PHE A 553 37.63 21.64 29.79
C PHE A 553 39.10 21.18 29.87
N LYS A 554 39.99 21.78 29.09
CA LYS A 554 41.41 21.46 29.08
C LYS A 554 42.10 21.66 30.44
N SER A 555 41.60 22.59 31.27
CA SER A 555 42.16 22.85 32.59
C SER A 555 42.00 21.66 33.57
N TYR A 556 41.01 20.80 33.34
CA TYR A 556 40.68 19.62 34.14
C TYR A 556 41.52 18.36 33.79
N HIS A 557 42.43 18.44 32.76
CA HIS A 557 43.28 17.32 32.37
C HIS A 557 44.46 17.15 33.37
N ASP A 558 44.53 15.96 33.98
CA ASP A 558 45.61 15.57 34.85
C ASP A 558 46.87 15.06 34.10
N LYS A 559 47.93 14.71 34.88
CA LYS A 559 49.19 14.18 34.31
C LYS A 559 48.99 12.80 33.65
N GLU A 560 48.09 12.00 34.15
CA GLU A 560 47.80 10.65 33.64
C GLU A 560 47.10 10.74 32.29
N TYR A 561 46.11 11.58 32.15
CA TYR A 561 45.46 11.84 30.89
C TYR A 561 46.47 12.32 29.82
N LYS A 562 47.32 13.26 30.15
CA LYS A 562 48.39 13.74 29.24
C LYS A 562 49.37 12.63 28.81
N ARG A 563 49.66 11.66 29.70
CA ARG A 563 50.50 10.48 29.40
C ARG A 563 49.75 9.55 28.42
N ASN A 564 48.49 9.28 28.68
CA ASN A 564 47.63 8.40 27.88
C ASN A 564 47.41 8.94 26.47
N SER A 565 47.19 10.26 26.32
CA SER A 565 47.09 10.92 25.03
C SER A 565 48.37 10.78 24.18
N LYS A 566 49.56 10.90 24.81
CA LYS A 566 50.83 10.67 24.10
C LYS A 566 51.00 9.20 23.67
N PHE A 567 50.48 8.26 24.45
CA PHE A 567 50.46 6.85 24.08
C PHE A 567 49.61 6.60 22.87
N LEU A 568 48.37 7.13 22.84
CA LEU A 568 47.47 7.02 21.68
C LEU A 568 48.09 7.58 20.40
N ASN A 569 48.76 8.73 20.50
CA ASN A 569 49.51 9.29 19.37
C ASN A 569 50.61 8.34 18.88
N SER A 570 51.35 7.69 19.81
CA SER A 570 52.38 6.71 19.44
C SER A 570 51.77 5.47 18.73
N VAL A 571 50.59 5.05 19.13
CA VAL A 571 49.84 3.96 18.47
C VAL A 571 49.41 4.36 17.05
N SER A 572 48.82 5.54 16.90
CA SER A 572 48.37 6.07 15.62
C SER A 572 49.52 6.28 14.63
N TYR A 573 50.67 6.84 15.09
CA TYR A 573 51.85 7.00 14.22
C TYR A 573 52.60 5.71 13.99
N GLY A 574 52.22 4.62 14.60
CA GLY A 574 52.84 3.31 14.40
C GLY A 574 54.23 3.16 15.01
N GLU A 575 54.53 3.84 16.16
CA GLU A 575 55.82 3.87 16.82
C GLU A 575 55.97 2.70 17.81
N ILE A 576 56.35 1.51 17.30
CA ILE A 576 56.36 0.25 18.05
C ILE A 576 57.14 0.32 19.33
N GLU A 577 58.37 0.91 19.31
CA GLU A 577 59.23 1.00 20.47
C GLU A 577 58.62 1.88 21.58
N LYS A 578 58.02 3.02 21.23
CA LYS A 578 57.36 3.89 22.21
C LYS A 578 56.10 3.21 22.78
N VAL A 579 55.31 2.54 21.95
CA VAL A 579 54.14 1.78 22.40
C VAL A 579 54.57 0.73 23.43
N SER A 580 55.55 -0.10 23.12
CA SER A 580 56.08 -1.11 24.05
C SER A 580 56.63 -0.49 25.34
N LYS A 581 57.29 0.66 25.27
CA LYS A 581 57.80 1.39 26.43
C LYS A 581 56.68 1.95 27.32
N TYR A 582 55.59 2.42 26.75
CA TYR A 582 54.43 2.86 27.53
C TYR A 582 53.74 1.69 28.22
N ILE A 583 53.56 0.56 27.52
CA ILE A 583 52.97 -0.66 28.07
C ILE A 583 53.82 -1.20 29.24
N SER A 584 55.14 -1.28 29.09
CA SER A 584 56.04 -1.72 30.18
C SER A 584 55.99 -0.81 31.40
N LYS A 585 55.53 0.42 31.30
CA LYS A 585 55.28 1.37 32.37
C LYS A 585 53.88 1.34 32.96
N GLY A 586 53.09 0.31 32.63
CA GLY A 586 51.76 0.11 33.16
C GLY A 586 50.71 1.11 32.63
N ILE A 587 50.76 1.46 31.34
CA ILE A 587 49.70 2.25 30.73
C ILE A 587 48.43 1.41 30.57
N ASP A 588 47.26 2.00 30.79
CA ASP A 588 46.00 1.35 30.44
C ASP A 588 45.86 1.26 28.91
N VAL A 589 45.95 0.05 28.38
CA VAL A 589 45.79 -0.23 26.93
C VAL A 589 44.36 -0.08 26.46
N ASN A 590 43.39 0.07 27.39
CA ASN A 590 41.97 0.27 27.13
C ASN A 590 41.53 1.71 27.38
N PHE A 591 42.47 2.63 27.58
CA PHE A 591 42.15 4.05 27.77
C PHE A 591 41.40 4.62 26.55
N GLN A 592 40.46 5.51 26.80
CA GLN A 592 39.81 6.32 25.77
C GLN A 592 40.20 7.79 25.95
N ASP A 593 40.51 8.49 24.86
CA ASP A 593 40.72 9.93 24.86
C ASP A 593 39.42 10.74 24.86
N ASP A 594 39.51 12.06 24.81
CA ASP A 594 38.33 12.96 24.80
C ASP A 594 37.51 12.86 23.52
N PHE A 595 38.07 12.30 22.47
CA PHE A 595 37.40 12.05 21.20
C PHE A 595 36.76 10.66 21.17
N GLY A 596 36.94 9.87 22.25
CA GLY A 596 36.43 8.52 22.36
C GLY A 596 37.34 7.45 21.72
N ASP A 597 38.50 7.83 21.17
CA ASP A 597 39.39 6.88 20.52
C ASP A 597 40.09 5.96 21.55
N THR A 598 40.16 4.67 21.22
CA THR A 598 40.93 3.67 21.96
C THR A 598 42.21 3.32 21.21
N PRO A 599 43.22 2.73 21.86
CA PRO A 599 44.42 2.26 21.15
C PRO A 599 44.09 1.32 19.99
N LEU A 600 43.14 0.37 20.15
CA LEU A 600 42.79 -0.56 19.09
C LEU A 600 41.95 0.07 17.95
N THR A 601 41.19 1.13 18.20
CA THR A 601 40.41 1.83 17.13
C THR A 601 41.31 2.76 16.30
N LEU A 602 42.45 3.21 16.89
CA LEU A 602 43.43 4.07 16.21
C LEU A 602 44.52 3.29 15.49
N VAL A 603 44.73 2.00 15.82
CA VAL A 603 45.81 1.23 15.25
C VAL A 603 45.70 1.08 13.73
N GLU A 604 46.84 1.25 13.03
CA GLU A 604 46.95 1.02 11.59
C GLU A 604 47.87 -0.16 11.26
N LYS A 605 48.81 -0.45 12.17
CA LYS A 605 49.80 -1.51 11.98
C LYS A 605 49.44 -2.78 12.74
N ARG A 606 49.27 -3.91 12.03
CA ARG A 606 48.97 -5.22 12.62
C ARG A 606 49.92 -5.61 13.77
N LYS A 607 51.20 -5.25 13.67
CA LYS A 607 52.19 -5.52 14.74
C LYS A 607 51.82 -4.85 16.06
N ILE A 608 51.33 -3.60 16.02
CA ILE A 608 50.89 -2.87 17.22
C ILE A 608 49.56 -3.44 17.73
N ALA A 609 48.62 -3.77 16.84
CA ALA A 609 47.40 -4.43 17.25
C ALA A 609 47.67 -5.72 18.01
N LYS A 610 48.65 -6.52 17.54
CA LYS A 610 49.07 -7.74 18.23
C LYS A 610 49.64 -7.43 19.60
N ILE A 611 50.55 -6.44 19.73
CA ILE A 611 51.17 -6.05 21.03
C ILE A 611 50.05 -5.59 22.00
N LEU A 612 49.06 -4.84 21.53
CA LEU A 612 47.95 -4.38 22.39
C LEU A 612 47.12 -5.56 22.89
N LEU A 613 46.77 -6.50 22.01
CA LEU A 613 45.99 -7.70 22.38
C LEU A 613 46.77 -8.62 23.32
N ASP A 614 48.08 -8.82 23.08
CA ASP A 614 48.94 -9.60 23.93
C ASP A 614 49.08 -8.99 25.34
N ASN A 615 48.66 -7.72 25.51
CA ASN A 615 48.63 -7.00 26.79
C ASN A 615 47.20 -6.68 27.27
N ASN A 616 46.24 -7.53 26.94
CA ASN A 616 44.84 -7.48 27.38
C ASN A 616 44.03 -6.26 26.89
N ALA A 617 44.34 -5.75 25.70
CA ALA A 617 43.43 -4.79 25.08
C ALA A 617 42.11 -5.49 24.72
N ASP A 618 41.00 -4.89 25.06
CA ASP A 618 39.69 -5.38 24.74
C ASP A 618 39.42 -5.18 23.24
N ILE A 619 39.38 -6.30 22.51
CA ILE A 619 39.15 -6.32 21.05
C ILE A 619 37.79 -5.78 20.64
N ASN A 620 36.82 -5.75 21.57
CA ASN A 620 35.44 -5.30 21.34
C ASN A 620 35.14 -3.93 21.97
N LYS A 621 36.13 -3.30 22.61
CA LYS A 621 35.93 -2.00 23.25
C LYS A 621 35.59 -0.95 22.21
N ARG A 622 34.40 -0.35 22.37
CA ARG A 622 33.93 0.71 21.48
C ARG A 622 34.83 1.95 21.61
N GLY A 623 35.14 2.53 20.48
CA GLY A 623 35.90 3.77 20.36
C GLY A 623 35.00 4.93 19.89
N LYS A 624 35.59 5.88 19.19
CA LYS A 624 34.93 7.02 18.58
C LYS A 624 33.76 6.56 17.69
N ASP A 625 32.68 7.30 17.75
CA ASP A 625 31.44 7.02 17.02
C ASP A 625 30.83 5.65 17.36
N GLY A 626 31.22 5.05 18.50
CA GLY A 626 30.73 3.76 18.95
C GLY A 626 31.27 2.55 18.17
N TYR A 627 32.26 2.77 17.31
CA TYR A 627 32.83 1.70 16.49
C TYR A 627 33.72 0.76 17.32
N THR A 628 33.57 -0.54 17.10
CA THR A 628 34.55 -1.52 17.54
C THR A 628 35.83 -1.40 16.71
N PRO A 629 36.98 -1.93 17.18
CA PRO A 629 38.22 -1.98 16.39
C PRO A 629 38.04 -2.59 15.01
N LEU A 630 37.20 -3.64 14.89
CA LEU A 630 36.85 -4.27 13.63
C LEU A 630 36.09 -3.29 12.71
N MET A 631 35.06 -2.62 13.23
CA MET A 631 34.27 -1.61 12.46
C MET A 631 35.17 -0.44 12.03
N ALA A 632 36.06 0.04 12.90
CA ALA A 632 36.98 1.13 12.60
C ALA A 632 37.98 0.72 11.48
N ALA A 633 38.50 -0.50 11.51
CA ALA A 633 39.35 -1.04 10.45
C ALA A 633 38.65 -1.15 9.12
N ILE A 634 37.38 -1.59 9.09
CA ILE A 634 36.55 -1.69 7.87
C ILE A 634 36.23 -0.28 7.32
N LYS A 635 35.83 0.66 8.17
CA LYS A 635 35.54 2.05 7.79
C LYS A 635 36.76 2.74 7.15
N LYS A 636 37.98 2.47 7.67
CA LYS A 636 39.26 2.98 7.16
C LYS A 636 39.83 2.13 6.00
N GLU A 637 39.11 1.10 5.57
CA GLU A 637 39.48 0.18 4.47
C GLU A 637 40.81 -0.58 4.72
N HIS A 638 41.16 -0.78 5.98
CA HIS A 638 42.35 -1.53 6.39
C HIS A 638 42.07 -3.04 6.40
N VAL A 639 41.94 -3.65 5.21
CA VAL A 639 41.50 -5.04 4.99
C VAL A 639 42.33 -6.04 5.85
N LYS A 640 43.65 -5.97 5.81
CA LYS A 640 44.54 -6.88 6.57
C LYS A 640 44.39 -6.75 8.10
N LEU A 641 43.97 -5.60 8.57
CA LEU A 641 43.70 -5.37 9.98
C LEU A 641 42.33 -5.91 10.38
N ALA A 642 41.31 -5.71 9.55
CA ALA A 642 39.98 -6.30 9.73
C ALA A 642 40.07 -7.84 9.78
N GLU A 643 40.79 -8.47 8.83
CA GLU A 643 41.09 -9.91 8.87
C GLU A 643 41.74 -10.35 10.15
N PHE A 644 42.69 -9.54 10.64
CA PHE A 644 43.39 -9.83 11.88
C PHE A 644 42.44 -9.80 13.07
N PHE A 645 41.55 -8.82 13.18
CA PHE A 645 40.57 -8.76 14.25
C PHE A 645 39.58 -9.91 14.20
N ILE A 646 39.07 -10.27 13.03
CA ILE A 646 38.16 -11.43 12.84
C ILE A 646 38.87 -12.72 13.33
N LYS A 647 40.15 -12.94 12.95
CA LYS A 647 40.91 -14.11 13.33
C LYS A 647 41.25 -14.16 14.84
N ASN A 648 41.16 -13.03 15.55
CA ASN A 648 41.36 -12.95 16.98
C ASN A 648 40.05 -12.82 17.76
N ASN A 649 38.94 -13.35 17.19
CA ASN A 649 37.65 -13.46 17.82
C ASN A 649 36.98 -12.11 18.16
N ALA A 650 37.15 -11.08 17.33
CA ALA A 650 36.33 -9.88 17.45
C ALA A 650 34.83 -10.25 17.24
N ASP A 651 33.99 -9.69 18.09
CA ASP A 651 32.54 -9.88 17.93
C ASP A 651 32.05 -9.15 16.66
N ILE A 652 31.64 -9.98 15.68
CA ILE A 652 31.23 -9.53 14.34
C ILE A 652 29.85 -8.89 14.33
N ASN A 653 29.01 -9.27 15.32
CA ASN A 653 27.60 -8.88 15.35
C ASN A 653 27.28 -7.69 16.27
N MET A 654 28.32 -7.12 16.91
CA MET A 654 28.12 -5.85 17.62
C MET A 654 27.60 -4.77 16.67
N THR A 655 26.73 -3.89 17.20
CA THR A 655 26.21 -2.74 16.46
C THR A 655 26.83 -1.44 16.94
N ASP A 656 26.99 -0.46 16.06
CA ASP A 656 27.21 0.93 16.48
C ASP A 656 25.93 1.53 17.07
N PRO A 657 25.93 2.75 17.61
CA PRO A 657 24.73 3.39 18.14
C PRO A 657 23.61 3.62 17.11
N GLU A 658 23.92 3.57 15.82
CA GLU A 658 22.95 3.68 14.73
C GLU A 658 22.39 2.31 14.31
N GLY A 659 22.79 1.24 14.98
CA GLY A 659 22.39 -0.14 14.69
C GLY A 659 23.16 -0.78 13.53
N ASN A 660 24.25 -0.18 13.03
CA ASN A 660 25.05 -0.78 11.97
C ASN A 660 26.03 -1.82 12.52
N THR A 661 26.04 -3.01 11.95
CA THR A 661 27.06 -4.04 12.20
C THR A 661 28.29 -3.85 11.31
N ALA A 662 29.36 -4.58 11.58
CA ALA A 662 30.53 -4.65 10.70
C ALA A 662 30.16 -5.01 9.26
N LEU A 663 29.17 -5.87 9.09
CA LEU A 663 28.63 -6.28 7.77
C LEU A 663 27.99 -5.10 7.02
N VAL A 664 27.17 -4.29 7.71
CA VAL A 664 26.54 -3.08 7.14
C VAL A 664 27.60 -2.06 6.72
N ILE A 665 28.67 -1.86 7.53
CA ILE A 665 29.75 -0.94 7.18
C ILE A 665 30.52 -1.43 5.97
N ALA A 666 30.78 -2.75 5.85
CA ALA A 666 31.42 -3.34 4.68
C ALA A 666 30.58 -3.15 3.40
N ALA A 667 29.27 -3.30 3.50
CA ALA A 667 28.35 -3.03 2.41
C ALA A 667 28.34 -1.54 1.99
N LYS A 668 28.27 -0.61 2.95
CA LYS A 668 28.38 0.84 2.71
C LYS A 668 29.68 1.23 2.00
N LYS A 669 30.76 0.51 2.30
CA LYS A 669 32.09 0.70 1.68
C LYS A 669 32.26 -0.05 0.36
N LYS A 670 31.26 -0.79 -0.08
CA LYS A 670 31.30 -1.65 -1.28
C LYS A 670 32.49 -2.62 -1.27
N ASN A 671 32.87 -3.11 -0.10
CA ASN A 671 33.99 -4.03 0.06
C ASN A 671 33.48 -5.47 0.08
N ALA A 672 33.29 -6.04 -1.12
CA ALA A 672 32.77 -7.39 -1.32
C ALA A 672 33.62 -8.47 -0.62
N TYR A 673 34.94 -8.31 -0.62
CA TYR A 673 35.85 -9.27 0.04
C TYR A 673 35.63 -9.33 1.57
N ILE A 674 35.59 -8.18 2.24
CA ILE A 674 35.31 -8.11 3.70
C ILE A 674 33.88 -8.54 3.98
N PHE A 675 32.93 -8.17 3.14
CA PHE A 675 31.54 -8.58 3.26
C PHE A 675 31.41 -10.12 3.25
N GLU A 676 32.05 -10.81 2.30
CA GLU A 676 32.06 -12.26 2.24
C GLU A 676 32.81 -12.88 3.43
N LEU A 677 33.93 -12.28 3.84
CA LEU A 677 34.70 -12.75 4.98
C LEU A 677 33.90 -12.70 6.29
N LEU A 678 33.13 -11.65 6.51
CA LEU A 678 32.26 -11.51 7.68
C LEU A 678 31.17 -12.58 7.69
N LEU A 679 30.52 -12.83 6.54
CA LEU A 679 29.53 -13.91 6.41
C LEU A 679 30.11 -15.30 6.66
N LYS A 680 31.31 -15.58 6.15
CA LYS A 680 32.03 -16.84 6.41
C LYS A 680 32.34 -17.05 7.90
N ASN A 681 32.42 -15.98 8.67
CA ASN A 681 32.73 -16.02 10.11
C ASN A 681 31.50 -15.75 10.99
N GLY A 682 30.29 -15.90 10.48
CA GLY A 682 29.06 -15.90 11.27
C GLY A 682 28.41 -14.54 11.46
N ALA A 683 28.59 -13.61 10.52
CA ALA A 683 27.82 -12.36 10.55
C ALA A 683 26.32 -12.65 10.35
N ASP A 684 25.50 -12.07 11.22
CA ASP A 684 24.06 -12.29 11.25
C ASP A 684 23.36 -11.45 10.17
N LEU A 685 22.74 -12.14 9.21
CA LEU A 685 21.92 -11.51 8.15
C LEU A 685 20.56 -11.03 8.63
N SER A 686 20.06 -11.51 9.77
CA SER A 686 18.76 -11.09 10.30
C SER A 686 18.76 -9.67 10.86
N MET A 687 19.93 -9.17 11.23
CA MET A 687 20.15 -7.76 11.62
C MET A 687 20.12 -6.83 10.39
N ASN A 688 19.13 -7.00 9.54
CA ASN A 688 19.01 -6.35 8.24
C ASN A 688 18.62 -4.88 8.39
N ASN A 689 19.57 -4.02 8.16
CA ASN A 689 19.36 -2.59 7.95
C ASN A 689 18.99 -2.36 6.45
N GLU A 690 18.19 -1.33 6.19
CA GLU A 690 17.79 -0.94 4.82
C GLU A 690 18.98 -0.75 3.87
N TYR A 691 20.17 -0.38 4.40
CA TYR A 691 21.39 -0.21 3.62
C TYR A 691 21.91 -1.50 2.99
N ILE A 692 21.75 -2.67 3.63
CA ILE A 692 22.11 -3.94 3.00
C ILE A 692 21.17 -4.18 1.83
N LYS A 693 19.86 -3.91 2.00
CA LYS A 693 18.87 -4.03 0.90
C LYS A 693 19.23 -3.11 -0.28
N TRP A 694 19.61 -1.87 -0.01
CA TRP A 694 20.05 -0.93 -1.05
C TRP A 694 21.36 -1.36 -1.73
N SER A 695 22.35 -1.82 -0.97
CA SER A 695 23.64 -2.29 -1.49
C SER A 695 23.48 -3.51 -2.42
N ILE A 696 22.55 -4.41 -2.08
CA ILE A 696 22.18 -5.56 -2.92
C ILE A 696 21.59 -5.13 -4.27
N ILE A 697 20.88 -3.99 -4.31
CA ILE A 697 20.26 -3.47 -5.54
C ILE A 697 21.31 -2.83 -6.47
N PHE A 698 22.34 -2.19 -5.91
CA PHE A 698 23.27 -1.34 -6.67
C PHE A 698 24.70 -1.88 -6.79
N ASP A 699 24.99 -3.08 -6.24
CA ASP A 699 26.31 -3.70 -6.32
C ASP A 699 26.17 -5.21 -6.61
N ASP A 700 26.46 -5.60 -7.84
CA ASP A 700 26.27 -6.95 -8.34
C ASP A 700 27.15 -7.99 -7.60
N GLU A 701 28.33 -7.59 -7.12
CA GLU A 701 29.25 -8.49 -6.42
C GLU A 701 28.72 -8.77 -5.00
N ILE A 702 28.33 -7.74 -4.25
CA ILE A 702 27.70 -7.88 -2.93
C ILE A 702 26.37 -8.65 -3.05
N LYS A 703 25.58 -8.42 -4.09
CA LYS A 703 24.35 -9.15 -4.37
C LYS A 703 24.60 -10.65 -4.54
N SER A 704 25.55 -11.00 -5.38
CA SER A 704 25.94 -12.41 -5.63
C SER A 704 26.37 -13.12 -4.35
N ILE A 705 27.16 -12.44 -3.51
CA ILE A 705 27.61 -12.98 -2.22
C ILE A 705 26.41 -13.13 -1.26
N PHE A 706 25.55 -12.12 -1.17
CA PHE A 706 24.34 -12.18 -0.32
C PHE A 706 23.45 -13.36 -0.71
N GLU A 707 23.15 -13.55 -1.99
CA GLU A 707 22.31 -14.65 -2.48
C GLU A 707 22.92 -16.04 -2.15
N LYS A 708 24.24 -16.12 -2.12
CA LYS A 708 24.98 -17.35 -1.75
C LYS A 708 24.82 -17.73 -0.27
N TYR A 709 24.72 -16.75 0.62
CA TYR A 709 24.66 -16.97 2.07
C TYR A 709 23.25 -16.79 2.67
N SER A 710 22.26 -16.37 1.89
CA SER A 710 20.85 -16.25 2.30
C SER A 710 20.06 -17.54 2.12
N LYS A 711 20.67 -18.57 1.47
CA LYS A 711 20.14 -19.93 1.33
C LYS A 711 20.57 -20.80 2.50
#